data_0be0dd8574648f02c5eacff1c78a311c
#
_entry.id   0be0dd8574648f02c5eacff1c78a311c
#
_cell.length_a   1.000
_cell.length_b   1.000
_cell.length_c   1.000
_cell.angle_alpha   90.00
_cell.angle_beta   90.00
_cell.angle_gamma   90.00
#
_symmetry.space_group_name_H-M   'P 1'
#
loop_
_entity.id
_entity.type
_entity.pdbx_description
1 polymer ?
#
loop_
_entity_poly.entity_id
_entity_poly.type
_entity_poly.pdbx_seq_one_letter_code
_entity_poly.pdbx_strand_id
1 'polypeptide(L)'
;DVLSLIPGGLFRESSATGFNRISLRQSGSDDNTSLGMAVVMDGIPQDNDGFRASIPGLSTDEYSDRLGMNRGIDLKTLSTDHIRKIEIVKGISSAKLGNLSSGVIQTTSKIGITPAQLRMKVDPLTKLIYLGKGFRISPKMGYLHTGIDYTSVYDDRRDPMSKYSRLTGQVTYNNSVDVGDKTLFLFFKLSEVYTLNQAKEDELTQDYNESFRNKYSRTGASFKAQMYDLGKIVDNVEFIASADYTYDLIDRNRLVQTGTPLPSPLATEEGESEGIYLPSTYYSPFQIENKPLSLLTQLNAESLFETRSFRHKVIYGLSWKRTKNYGEGVMVDMTRPPYPGNNEYVRPVPNRSIPALSVGAAYAEEQLKHSNRWFDFELNAGVRFTQMFNLDTKYTELRKLQVEPRINAALSFNIDLAGGKSLRNMFRFGFGQENKLPTLDYIYPDRVYKDMIVLNAYTKQDDPFNHLITYTKIYDVTNNSLRPNRNTKYEAGWDVEYEGYSLSLTFFKEHSDRGFESVAEYSPVRYTRYVDPIDGQPIVGRRPEKEDYVADPYATFVDMDIVRNSMKVEKKGLEYLLRFPKIIPLSTTVEINGAYYDTRYSSGAPLQYHPAFRDDDRPQPYVGIYRRQDITRQRIFNTNLWFNTNIPRYKMIFTTFFQFIWLNEEMRINGDEYPSAYFDTDGRMHTVDDRILQSIKDGHTVWRHYHIYKEDFSETLPVSLTVNFKVTKEFSRMIRASFFVNNILDINPLYKNRYNQNVRVWQKSFFGAEMTFSF
;
A
#
# COMPACT_ATOMS: atom_id res chain seq x y z
N ASP A 1 2.89 -9.97 13.28
CA ASP A 1 3.59 -11.26 13.35
C ASP A 1 2.85 -12.44 12.70
N VAL A 2 1.54 -12.33 12.41
CA VAL A 2 0.80 -13.42 11.72
C VAL A 2 1.40 -13.72 10.33
N LEU A 3 1.92 -12.70 9.66
CA LEU A 3 2.54 -12.86 8.34
C LEU A 3 3.87 -13.64 8.38
N SER A 4 4.56 -13.70 9.51
CA SER A 4 5.78 -14.49 9.66
C SER A 4 5.53 -16.01 9.75
N LEU A 5 4.26 -16.41 9.99
CA LEU A 5 3.86 -17.83 10.04
C LEU A 5 3.67 -18.47 8.65
N ILE A 6 3.59 -17.67 7.60
CA ILE A 6 3.43 -18.17 6.24
C ILE A 6 4.80 -18.38 5.56
N PRO A 7 4.94 -19.36 4.64
CA PRO A 7 6.16 -19.55 3.86
C PRO A 7 6.60 -18.24 3.18
N GLY A 8 7.87 -17.88 3.33
CA GLY A 8 8.43 -16.63 2.84
C GLY A 8 8.14 -15.39 3.67
N GLY A 9 7.33 -15.50 4.72
CA GLY A 9 7.09 -14.42 5.65
C GLY A 9 8.38 -14.05 6.41
N LEU A 10 8.69 -12.74 6.42
CA LEU A 10 9.83 -12.22 7.16
C LEU A 10 9.33 -11.61 8.47
N PHE A 11 10.01 -11.96 9.55
CA PHE A 11 9.89 -11.22 10.78
C PHE A 11 10.69 -9.93 10.61
N ARG A 12 9.98 -8.82 10.43
CA ARG A 12 10.57 -7.48 10.39
C ARG A 12 9.95 -6.66 11.51
N GLU A 13 10.74 -5.85 12.17
CA GLU A 13 10.21 -4.79 13.00
C GLU A 13 9.40 -3.86 12.10
N SER A 14 8.09 -3.77 12.36
CA SER A 14 7.25 -2.80 11.69
C SER A 14 7.51 -1.42 12.28
N SER A 15 7.50 -0.38 11.45
CA SER A 15 7.54 0.99 11.94
C SER A 15 6.38 1.22 12.90
N ALA A 16 6.66 1.82 14.04
CA ALA A 16 5.64 2.11 15.05
C ALA A 16 4.67 3.19 14.55
N THR A 17 5.17 4.20 13.86
CA THR A 17 4.41 5.37 13.38
C THR A 17 4.28 5.40 11.86
N GLY A 18 5.20 4.82 11.10
CA GLY A 18 5.16 4.71 9.64
C GLY A 18 4.02 3.84 9.12
N PHE A 19 3.72 3.90 7.84
CA PHE A 19 2.71 3.07 7.17
C PHE A 19 3.18 1.62 7.04
N ASN A 20 2.43 0.67 7.59
CA ASN A 20 2.77 -0.75 7.54
C ASN A 20 2.12 -1.43 6.34
N ARG A 21 2.87 -1.52 5.24
CA ARG A 21 2.44 -2.13 3.98
C ARG A 21 2.31 -3.64 4.09
N ILE A 22 1.35 -4.17 3.36
CA ILE A 22 1.20 -5.61 3.15
C ILE A 22 2.00 -6.00 1.91
N SER A 23 2.93 -6.95 2.08
CA SER A 23 3.75 -7.46 0.99
C SER A 23 3.74 -8.99 1.02
N LEU A 24 3.34 -9.62 -0.09
CA LEU A 24 3.33 -11.06 -0.26
C LEU A 24 4.11 -11.46 -1.50
N ARG A 25 4.85 -12.59 -1.43
CA ARG A 25 5.56 -13.20 -2.55
C ARG A 25 6.55 -12.27 -3.27
N GLN A 26 7.25 -11.43 -2.50
CA GLN A 26 8.29 -10.56 -3.07
C GLN A 26 9.38 -10.26 -2.06
N SER A 27 10.54 -9.86 -2.58
CA SER A 27 11.57 -9.18 -1.82
C SER A 27 11.26 -7.68 -1.83
N GLY A 28 11.44 -7.01 -0.70
CA GLY A 28 11.10 -5.59 -0.59
C GLY A 28 9.60 -5.31 -0.51
N SER A 29 9.22 -4.09 -0.86
CA SER A 29 7.82 -3.63 -0.87
C SER A 29 7.65 -2.55 -1.93
N ASP A 30 6.53 -2.57 -2.65
CA ASP A 30 6.12 -1.53 -3.58
C ASP A 30 4.65 -1.16 -3.38
N ASP A 31 4.29 0.05 -3.81
CA ASP A 31 2.95 0.58 -3.63
C ASP A 31 1.91 -0.19 -4.46
N ASN A 32 2.24 -0.62 -5.69
CA ASN A 32 1.32 -1.40 -6.53
C ASN A 32 0.95 -2.75 -5.91
N THR A 33 1.93 -3.46 -5.35
CA THR A 33 1.65 -4.75 -4.67
C THR A 33 0.83 -4.53 -3.40
N SER A 34 1.17 -3.53 -2.60
CA SER A 34 0.43 -3.20 -1.38
C SER A 34 -1.00 -2.72 -1.69
N LEU A 35 -1.16 -1.86 -2.69
CA LEU A 35 -2.46 -1.39 -3.19
C LEU A 35 -3.30 -2.55 -3.75
N GLY A 36 -2.63 -3.52 -4.41
CA GLY A 36 -3.24 -4.72 -4.97
C GLY A 36 -3.64 -5.78 -3.95
N MET A 37 -3.30 -5.61 -2.67
CA MET A 37 -3.73 -6.50 -1.58
C MET A 37 -5.14 -6.17 -1.15
N ALA A 38 -6.02 -7.18 -1.12
CA ALA A 38 -7.35 -7.02 -0.55
C ALA A 38 -7.35 -7.45 0.93
N VAL A 39 -7.93 -6.63 1.78
CA VAL A 39 -8.31 -6.99 3.16
C VAL A 39 -9.81 -7.13 3.20
N VAL A 40 -10.31 -8.30 3.58
CA VAL A 40 -11.73 -8.63 3.60
C VAL A 40 -12.14 -9.02 5.01
N MET A 41 -13.00 -8.25 5.64
CA MET A 41 -13.50 -8.50 6.99
C MET A 41 -14.95 -8.98 6.93
N ASP A 42 -15.22 -10.20 7.38
CA ASP A 42 -16.56 -10.81 7.36
C ASP A 42 -17.23 -10.82 5.98
N GLY A 43 -16.43 -10.93 4.90
CA GLY A 43 -16.88 -10.88 3.51
C GLY A 43 -16.96 -9.49 2.89
N ILE A 44 -16.60 -8.43 3.63
CA ILE A 44 -16.66 -7.03 3.20
C ILE A 44 -15.25 -6.51 2.92
N PRO A 45 -14.94 -6.12 1.67
CA PRO A 45 -13.66 -5.53 1.33
C PRO A 45 -13.44 -4.18 2.03
N GLN A 46 -12.24 -4.02 2.60
CA GLN A 46 -11.76 -2.79 3.19
C GLN A 46 -10.80 -2.13 2.22
N ASP A 47 -10.93 -0.84 1.98
CA ASP A 47 -9.99 -0.09 1.14
C ASP A 47 -9.89 1.39 1.54
N ASN A 48 -8.87 2.05 0.99
CA ASN A 48 -8.63 3.49 1.08
C ASN A 48 -8.66 4.13 -0.33
N ASP A 49 -9.31 3.49 -1.30
CA ASP A 49 -9.32 3.93 -2.71
C ASP A 49 -10.00 5.30 -2.91
N GLY A 50 -10.76 5.77 -1.93
CA GLY A 50 -11.42 7.08 -1.92
C GLY A 50 -10.58 8.25 -1.38
N PHE A 51 -9.35 8.02 -0.92
CA PHE A 51 -8.48 9.08 -0.42
C PHE A 51 -7.84 9.85 -1.57
N ARG A 52 -7.64 11.15 -1.32
CA ARG A 52 -6.89 12.05 -2.19
C ARG A 52 -6.07 13.00 -1.34
N ALA A 53 -4.85 13.25 -1.74
CA ALA A 53 -4.05 14.35 -1.24
C ALA A 53 -2.83 14.52 -2.14
N SER A 54 -2.77 15.60 -2.87
CA SER A 54 -1.62 15.96 -3.69
C SER A 54 -1.11 17.32 -3.24
N ILE A 55 0.03 17.31 -2.55
CA ILE A 55 0.77 18.53 -2.24
C ILE A 55 2.18 18.34 -2.79
N PRO A 56 2.63 19.15 -3.74
CA PRO A 56 4.01 19.14 -4.20
C PRO A 56 4.97 19.30 -3.01
N GLY A 57 5.98 18.43 -2.95
CA GLY A 57 6.95 18.39 -1.83
C GLY A 57 6.52 17.54 -0.63
N LEU A 58 5.24 17.15 -0.49
CA LEU A 58 4.80 16.31 0.64
C LEU A 58 5.47 14.93 0.63
N SER A 59 5.77 14.38 -0.54
CA SER A 59 6.46 13.08 -0.66
C SER A 59 7.91 13.10 -0.15
N THR A 60 8.51 14.27 -0.01
CA THR A 60 9.86 14.49 0.50
C THR A 60 9.89 14.99 1.95
N ASP A 61 8.71 15.23 2.55
CA ASP A 61 8.59 15.59 3.96
C ASP A 61 9.03 14.43 4.86
N GLU A 62 9.63 14.72 6.00
CA GLU A 62 10.11 13.71 6.96
C GLU A 62 9.02 12.78 7.50
N TYR A 63 7.74 13.17 7.40
CA TYR A 63 6.58 12.37 7.79
C TYR A 63 5.90 11.69 6.61
N SER A 64 6.47 11.73 5.42
CA SER A 64 5.89 11.13 4.21
C SER A 64 5.70 9.61 4.31
N ASP A 65 6.55 8.94 5.09
CA ASP A 65 6.44 7.50 5.37
C ASP A 65 5.19 7.13 6.20
N ARG A 66 4.58 8.12 6.88
CA ARG A 66 3.35 7.94 7.68
C ARG A 66 2.06 8.04 6.86
N LEU A 67 2.15 8.46 5.60
CA LEU A 67 1.01 8.68 4.71
C LEU A 67 0.59 7.39 4.01
N GLY A 68 -0.73 7.16 3.93
CA GLY A 68 -1.29 5.90 3.41
C GLY A 68 -1.92 5.97 2.03
N MET A 69 -1.80 7.09 1.30
CA MET A 69 -2.40 7.25 -0.03
C MET A 69 -1.80 6.30 -1.04
N ASN A 70 -2.66 5.70 -1.86
CA ASN A 70 -2.29 4.78 -2.94
C ASN A 70 -1.42 3.58 -2.49
N ARG A 71 -1.40 3.28 -1.18
CA ARG A 71 -0.58 2.23 -0.55
C ARG A 71 -1.39 1.06 0.00
N GLY A 72 -2.72 1.07 -0.17
CA GLY A 72 -3.64 0.05 0.36
C GLY A 72 -4.01 0.30 1.83
N ILE A 73 -4.24 -0.77 2.59
CA ILE A 73 -4.64 -0.71 3.99
C ILE A 73 -3.42 -0.76 4.91
N ASP A 74 -3.36 0.16 5.86
CA ASP A 74 -2.34 0.15 6.91
C ASP A 74 -2.67 -0.92 7.96
N LEU A 75 -1.77 -1.89 8.13
CA LEU A 75 -1.94 -2.97 9.11
C LEU A 75 -2.07 -2.48 10.56
N LYS A 76 -1.58 -1.28 10.88
CA LYS A 76 -1.74 -0.68 12.21
C LYS A 76 -3.20 -0.41 12.56
N THR A 77 -4.06 -0.19 11.57
CA THR A 77 -5.49 0.05 11.79
C THR A 77 -6.28 -1.21 12.11
N LEU A 78 -5.68 -2.41 11.94
CA LEU A 78 -6.33 -3.69 12.16
C LEU A 78 -6.03 -4.23 13.56
N SER A 79 -7.04 -4.34 14.41
CA SER A 79 -6.93 -5.01 15.70
C SER A 79 -7.16 -6.51 15.56
N THR A 80 -6.18 -7.31 15.97
CA THR A 80 -6.29 -8.78 15.95
C THR A 80 -7.13 -9.33 17.12
N ASP A 81 -7.38 -8.54 18.14
CA ASP A 81 -8.13 -8.99 19.35
C ASP A 81 -9.61 -9.24 19.07
N HIS A 82 -10.18 -8.61 18.05
CA HIS A 82 -11.55 -8.82 17.60
C HIS A 82 -11.70 -9.95 16.59
N ILE A 83 -10.59 -10.53 16.12
CA ILE A 83 -10.56 -11.52 15.04
C ILE A 83 -10.58 -12.93 15.64
N ARG A 84 -11.41 -13.79 15.07
CA ARG A 84 -11.47 -15.23 15.37
C ARG A 84 -10.56 -16.04 14.46
N LYS A 85 -10.52 -15.69 13.15
CA LYS A 85 -9.79 -16.43 12.11
C LYS A 85 -9.19 -15.46 11.11
N ILE A 86 -7.97 -15.74 10.68
CA ILE A 86 -7.29 -15.05 9.57
C ILE A 86 -6.95 -16.11 8.52
N GLU A 87 -7.33 -15.86 7.28
CA GLU A 87 -6.98 -16.66 6.12
C GLU A 87 -6.22 -15.77 5.11
N ILE A 88 -5.10 -16.28 4.62
CA ILE A 88 -4.24 -15.55 3.67
C ILE A 88 -4.20 -16.35 2.38
N VAL A 89 -4.71 -15.76 1.31
CA VAL A 89 -4.66 -16.31 -0.05
C VAL A 89 -3.57 -15.54 -0.79
N LYS A 90 -2.44 -16.19 -1.05
CA LYS A 90 -1.30 -15.60 -1.78
C LYS A 90 -1.43 -15.75 -3.28
N GLY A 91 -2.06 -16.82 -3.73
CA GLY A 91 -2.21 -17.18 -5.13
C GLY A 91 -3.48 -16.65 -5.79
N ILE A 92 -4.20 -17.56 -6.47
CA ILE A 92 -5.40 -17.24 -7.23
C ILE A 92 -6.60 -17.30 -6.27
N SER A 93 -7.29 -16.17 -6.11
CA SER A 93 -8.45 -16.05 -5.24
C SER A 93 -9.74 -16.51 -5.92
N SER A 94 -10.83 -16.72 -5.13
CA SER A 94 -12.16 -17.00 -5.68
C SER A 94 -12.68 -15.82 -6.53
N ALA A 95 -13.47 -16.12 -7.58
CA ALA A 95 -14.11 -15.11 -8.43
C ALA A 95 -15.10 -14.21 -7.65
N LYS A 96 -15.56 -14.63 -6.47
CA LYS A 96 -16.35 -13.81 -5.54
C LYS A 96 -15.59 -12.53 -5.13
N LEU A 97 -14.25 -12.57 -5.08
CA LEU A 97 -13.39 -11.46 -4.65
C LEU A 97 -12.86 -10.69 -5.86
N GLY A 98 -12.84 -9.38 -5.78
CA GLY A 98 -12.36 -8.50 -6.86
C GLY A 98 -11.67 -7.25 -6.34
N ASN A 99 -11.23 -6.40 -7.27
CA ASN A 99 -10.45 -5.19 -7.01
C ASN A 99 -9.13 -5.50 -6.27
N LEU A 100 -8.42 -6.52 -6.72
CA LEU A 100 -7.17 -6.99 -6.16
C LEU A 100 -6.24 -7.49 -7.27
N SER A 101 -4.94 -7.49 -7.03
CA SER A 101 -3.94 -8.04 -7.95
C SER A 101 -2.83 -8.84 -7.25
N SER A 102 -2.70 -8.74 -5.93
CA SER A 102 -1.54 -9.30 -5.22
C SER A 102 -1.88 -10.43 -4.25
N GLY A 103 -3.07 -10.43 -3.67
CA GLY A 103 -3.53 -11.46 -2.74
C GLY A 103 -4.64 -10.96 -1.83
N VAL A 104 -5.06 -11.80 -0.90
CA VAL A 104 -6.19 -11.50 0.00
C VAL A 104 -5.86 -11.91 1.43
N ILE A 105 -6.17 -11.03 2.38
CA ILE A 105 -6.26 -11.34 3.80
C ILE A 105 -7.74 -11.32 4.17
N GLN A 106 -8.29 -12.48 4.48
CA GLN A 106 -9.67 -12.62 4.95
C GLN A 106 -9.68 -12.78 6.46
N THR A 107 -10.53 -12.01 7.13
CA THR A 107 -10.70 -12.10 8.57
C THR A 107 -12.15 -12.37 8.93
N THR A 108 -12.35 -13.17 9.97
CA THR A 108 -13.66 -13.44 10.55
C THR A 108 -13.69 -12.91 11.97
N SER A 109 -14.69 -12.10 12.29
CA SER A 109 -14.88 -11.52 13.63
C SER A 109 -15.26 -12.58 14.67
N LYS A 110 -14.97 -12.30 15.94
CA LYS A 110 -15.49 -13.09 17.08
C LYS A 110 -17.01 -12.91 17.16
N ILE A 111 -17.72 -14.01 17.27
CA ILE A 111 -19.19 -14.09 17.41
C ILE A 111 -19.57 -15.13 18.45
N GLY A 112 -20.83 -15.11 18.89
CA GLY A 112 -21.37 -16.11 19.81
C GLY A 112 -20.89 -15.93 21.25
N ILE A 113 -20.95 -17.01 22.05
CA ILE A 113 -20.54 -17.00 23.45
C ILE A 113 -19.02 -17.08 23.54
N THR A 114 -18.42 -16.13 24.21
CA THR A 114 -17.00 -16.15 24.59
C THR A 114 -16.85 -15.72 26.05
N PRO A 115 -15.91 -16.29 26.82
CA PRO A 115 -15.66 -15.81 28.18
C PRO A 115 -15.27 -14.34 28.15
N ALA A 116 -15.53 -13.63 29.26
CA ALA A 116 -14.99 -12.29 29.43
C ALA A 116 -13.46 -12.36 29.41
N GLN A 117 -12.83 -11.60 28.56
CA GLN A 117 -11.38 -11.63 28.37
C GLN A 117 -10.80 -10.23 28.59
N LEU A 118 -9.85 -10.13 29.51
CA LEU A 118 -8.98 -8.97 29.66
C LEU A 118 -7.57 -9.42 29.24
N ARG A 119 -7.02 -8.75 28.22
CA ARG A 119 -5.65 -8.98 27.74
C ARG A 119 -4.84 -7.70 27.86
N MET A 120 -3.67 -7.79 28.44
CA MET A 120 -2.71 -6.71 28.56
C MET A 120 -1.39 -7.16 27.96
N LYS A 121 -0.77 -6.31 27.14
CA LYS A 121 0.58 -6.52 26.59
C LYS A 121 1.39 -5.26 26.81
N VAL A 122 2.62 -5.44 27.27
CA VAL A 122 3.60 -4.37 27.47
C VAL A 122 4.95 -4.81 26.91
N ASP A 123 5.52 -4.01 26.07
CA ASP A 123 6.92 -4.08 25.64
C ASP A 123 7.55 -2.69 25.66
N PRO A 124 8.84 -2.51 25.34
CA PRO A 124 9.48 -1.19 25.41
C PRO A 124 8.80 -0.08 24.61
N LEU A 125 8.19 -0.39 23.49
CA LEU A 125 7.56 0.57 22.61
C LEU A 125 6.04 0.55 22.68
N THR A 126 5.43 -0.62 23.03
CA THR A 126 3.99 -0.87 22.89
C THR A 126 3.32 -1.11 24.23
N LYS A 127 2.17 -0.49 24.43
CA LYS A 127 1.21 -0.80 25.51
C LYS A 127 -0.14 -1.14 24.87
N LEU A 128 -0.72 -2.29 25.22
CA LEU A 128 -2.02 -2.72 24.70
C LEU A 128 -2.90 -3.23 25.84
N ILE A 129 -4.16 -2.84 25.81
CA ILE A 129 -5.21 -3.39 26.68
C ILE A 129 -6.41 -3.73 25.80
N TYR A 130 -6.96 -4.94 25.97
CA TYR A 130 -8.19 -5.39 25.33
C TYR A 130 -9.16 -5.94 26.37
N LEU A 131 -10.43 -5.61 26.21
CA LEU A 131 -11.55 -6.16 26.98
C LEU A 131 -12.65 -6.61 26.03
N GLY A 132 -13.13 -7.86 26.16
CA GLY A 132 -14.21 -8.36 25.31
C GLY A 132 -14.99 -9.49 25.94
N LYS A 133 -16.25 -9.64 25.54
CA LYS A 133 -17.14 -10.73 25.98
C LYS A 133 -18.22 -11.00 24.94
N GLY A 134 -18.54 -12.28 24.76
CA GLY A 134 -19.70 -12.73 24.00
C GLY A 134 -20.71 -13.42 24.89
N PHE A 135 -21.97 -13.08 24.78
CA PHE A 135 -23.05 -13.62 25.59
C PHE A 135 -24.30 -13.89 24.78
N ARG A 136 -25.12 -14.81 25.25
CA ARG A 136 -26.43 -15.10 24.71
C ARG A 136 -27.44 -14.10 25.27
N ILE A 137 -28.16 -13.39 24.43
CA ILE A 137 -29.21 -12.46 24.87
C ILE A 137 -30.40 -13.25 25.40
N SER A 138 -30.91 -14.16 24.57
CA SER A 138 -31.94 -15.13 24.92
C SER A 138 -31.95 -16.29 23.92
N PRO A 139 -32.66 -17.40 24.18
CA PRO A 139 -32.79 -18.51 23.21
C PRO A 139 -33.35 -18.08 21.83
N LYS A 140 -34.17 -17.04 21.78
CA LYS A 140 -34.80 -16.55 20.53
C LYS A 140 -34.09 -15.31 19.95
N MET A 141 -33.34 -14.57 20.75
CA MET A 141 -32.70 -13.32 20.32
C MET A 141 -31.23 -13.47 19.96
N GLY A 142 -30.68 -14.69 19.96
CA GLY A 142 -29.32 -14.94 19.52
C GLY A 142 -28.22 -14.43 20.46
N TYR A 143 -27.12 -13.96 19.87
CA TYR A 143 -25.86 -13.68 20.56
C TYR A 143 -25.36 -12.29 20.27
N LEU A 144 -24.74 -11.67 21.27
CA LEU A 144 -24.04 -10.41 21.16
C LEU A 144 -22.57 -10.61 21.62
N HIS A 145 -21.63 -10.13 20.84
CA HIS A 145 -20.23 -10.05 21.24
C HIS A 145 -19.78 -8.59 21.18
N THR A 146 -19.14 -8.11 22.24
CA THR A 146 -18.60 -6.75 22.34
C THR A 146 -17.12 -6.80 22.71
N GLY A 147 -16.34 -5.89 22.18
CA GLY A 147 -14.95 -5.74 22.53
C GLY A 147 -14.43 -4.33 22.31
N ILE A 148 -13.47 -3.93 23.12
CA ILE A 148 -12.75 -2.68 23.01
C ILE A 148 -11.27 -2.92 23.24
N ASP A 149 -10.40 -2.31 22.44
CA ASP A 149 -8.96 -2.29 22.68
C ASP A 149 -8.37 -0.89 22.56
N TYR A 150 -7.34 -0.67 23.33
CA TYR A 150 -6.49 0.50 23.24
C TYR A 150 -5.03 0.08 23.07
N THR A 151 -4.35 0.67 22.10
CA THR A 151 -2.93 0.45 21.84
C THR A 151 -2.23 1.80 21.74
N SER A 152 -1.08 1.93 22.40
CA SER A 152 -0.18 3.07 22.28
C SER A 152 1.21 2.57 21.95
N VAL A 153 1.85 3.18 20.93
CA VAL A 153 3.18 2.79 20.42
C VAL A 153 4.03 4.04 20.25
N TYR A 154 5.29 3.95 20.64
CA TYR A 154 6.29 5.00 20.44
C TYR A 154 7.32 4.55 19.41
N ASP A 155 7.85 5.48 18.63
CA ASP A 155 9.01 5.21 17.75
C ASP A 155 10.29 5.02 18.56
N ASP A 156 10.53 5.92 19.52
CA ASP A 156 11.60 5.83 20.48
C ASP A 156 11.06 6.21 21.87
N ARG A 157 11.44 5.45 22.89
CA ARG A 157 11.04 5.78 24.28
C ARG A 157 11.62 7.09 24.79
N ARG A 158 12.72 7.53 24.21
CA ARG A 158 13.37 8.80 24.55
C ARG A 158 12.64 10.00 23.96
N ASP A 159 11.82 9.76 22.93
CA ASP A 159 10.96 10.76 22.31
C ASP A 159 9.47 10.44 22.61
N PRO A 160 8.92 10.98 23.73
CA PRO A 160 7.51 10.78 24.07
C PRO A 160 6.55 11.55 23.16
N MET A 161 7.07 12.49 22.34
CA MET A 161 6.28 13.34 21.46
C MET A 161 5.93 12.66 20.15
N SER A 162 6.71 11.64 19.72
CA SER A 162 6.44 10.85 18.53
C SER A 162 5.75 9.53 18.90
N LYS A 163 4.43 9.45 18.66
CA LYS A 163 3.64 8.28 19.05
C LYS A 163 2.44 8.03 18.15
N TYR A 164 2.05 6.76 18.10
CA TYR A 164 0.81 6.28 17.51
C TYR A 164 -0.10 5.72 18.60
N SER A 165 -1.38 6.06 18.55
CA SER A 165 -2.39 5.50 19.44
C SER A 165 -3.57 5.00 18.63
N ARG A 166 -4.17 3.88 19.05
CA ARG A 166 -5.38 3.32 18.43
C ARG A 166 -6.37 2.91 19.50
N LEU A 167 -7.62 3.30 19.32
CA LEU A 167 -8.78 2.80 20.04
C LEU A 167 -9.68 2.05 19.05
N THR A 168 -10.00 0.79 19.31
CA THR A 168 -10.91 0.00 18.49
C THR A 168 -12.09 -0.47 19.33
N GLY A 169 -13.31 -0.24 18.85
CA GLY A 169 -14.53 -0.77 19.41
C GLY A 169 -15.27 -1.63 18.39
N GLN A 170 -15.79 -2.78 18.80
CA GLN A 170 -16.57 -3.64 17.93
C GLN A 170 -17.75 -4.26 18.68
N VAL A 171 -18.90 -4.26 18.02
CA VAL A 171 -20.10 -4.97 18.43
C VAL A 171 -20.55 -5.85 17.29
N THR A 172 -20.74 -7.16 17.56
CA THR A 172 -21.31 -8.11 16.58
C THR A 172 -22.54 -8.77 17.18
N TYR A 173 -23.60 -8.81 16.41
CA TYR A 173 -24.82 -9.57 16.73
C TYR A 173 -25.00 -10.68 15.71
N ASN A 174 -25.36 -11.86 16.17
CA ASN A 174 -25.76 -12.94 15.27
C ASN A 174 -26.92 -13.76 15.83
N ASN A 175 -27.79 -14.19 14.93
CA ASN A 175 -28.93 -15.03 15.26
C ASN A 175 -29.23 -15.98 14.11
N SER A 176 -29.73 -17.17 14.42
CA SER A 176 -30.30 -18.12 13.47
C SER A 176 -31.76 -18.32 13.83
N VAL A 177 -32.64 -18.10 12.88
CA VAL A 177 -34.10 -18.19 13.05
C VAL A 177 -34.66 -19.17 12.01
N ASP A 178 -35.48 -20.10 12.45
CA ASP A 178 -36.17 -21.00 11.56
C ASP A 178 -37.41 -20.28 10.97
N VAL A 179 -37.53 -20.29 9.65
CA VAL A 179 -38.60 -19.70 8.88
C VAL A 179 -39.27 -20.82 8.06
N GLY A 180 -40.23 -21.50 8.63
CA GLY A 180 -40.79 -22.74 8.11
C GLY A 180 -39.79 -23.88 8.19
N ASP A 181 -39.45 -24.48 7.05
CA ASP A 181 -38.44 -25.52 6.86
C ASP A 181 -37.03 -24.99 6.55
N LYS A 182 -36.85 -23.67 6.59
CA LYS A 182 -35.62 -22.98 6.20
C LYS A 182 -34.98 -22.30 7.39
N THR A 183 -33.66 -22.13 7.35
CA THR A 183 -32.89 -21.40 8.36
C THR A 183 -32.40 -20.08 7.83
N LEU A 184 -32.77 -18.98 8.50
CA LEU A 184 -32.29 -17.62 8.23
C LEU A 184 -31.22 -17.26 9.25
N PHE A 185 -29.97 -17.09 8.80
CA PHE A 185 -28.88 -16.56 9.60
C PHE A 185 -28.79 -15.04 9.40
N LEU A 186 -28.78 -14.31 10.51
CA LEU A 186 -28.64 -12.86 10.55
C LEU A 186 -27.33 -12.50 11.26
N PHE A 187 -26.60 -11.57 10.67
CA PHE A 187 -25.39 -11.02 11.26
C PHE A 187 -25.40 -9.51 11.09
N PHE A 188 -25.10 -8.79 12.18
CA PHE A 188 -24.90 -7.36 12.18
C PHE A 188 -23.58 -7.04 12.90
N LYS A 189 -22.84 -6.07 12.37
CA LYS A 189 -21.60 -5.59 12.97
C LYS A 189 -21.55 -4.08 12.90
N LEU A 190 -21.17 -3.48 14.03
CA LEU A 190 -20.76 -2.09 14.15
C LEU A 190 -19.31 -2.06 14.65
N SER A 191 -18.47 -1.29 14.01
CA SER A 191 -17.07 -1.16 14.38
C SER A 191 -16.61 0.29 14.25
N GLU A 192 -15.76 0.69 15.19
CA GLU A 192 -15.07 1.97 15.17
C GLU A 192 -13.58 1.74 15.37
N VAL A 193 -12.76 2.37 14.54
CA VAL A 193 -11.32 2.42 14.70
C VAL A 193 -10.91 3.88 14.69
N TYR A 194 -10.45 4.38 15.81
CA TYR A 194 -9.88 5.71 15.94
C TYR A 194 -8.37 5.62 16.12
N THR A 195 -7.61 6.35 15.32
CA THR A 195 -6.15 6.42 15.46
C THR A 195 -5.68 7.88 15.52
N LEU A 196 -4.62 8.07 16.27
CA LEU A 196 -3.89 9.32 16.35
C LEU A 196 -2.41 9.01 16.16
N ASN A 197 -1.85 9.47 15.05
CA ASN A 197 -0.43 9.41 14.74
C ASN A 197 0.11 10.84 14.83
N GLN A 198 1.04 11.09 15.73
CA GLN A 198 1.54 12.43 15.98
C GLN A 198 3.04 12.45 16.20
N ALA A 199 3.65 13.56 15.81
CA ALA A 199 4.97 13.97 16.21
C ALA A 199 4.94 15.48 16.52
N LYS A 200 5.73 15.91 17.50
CA LYS A 200 5.84 17.28 17.94
C LYS A 200 7.27 17.51 18.41
N GLU A 201 7.81 18.66 18.15
CA GLU A 201 9.09 19.06 18.73
C GLU A 201 8.98 19.16 20.27
N ASP A 202 10.05 18.79 20.95
CA ASP A 202 10.13 18.94 22.41
C ASP A 202 10.47 20.42 22.76
N GLU A 203 9.50 21.11 23.32
CA GLU A 203 9.63 22.53 23.73
C GLU A 203 10.78 22.77 24.73
N LEU A 204 11.26 21.71 25.41
CA LEU A 204 12.39 21.81 26.34
C LEU A 204 13.76 21.77 25.65
N THR A 205 13.81 21.25 24.43
CA THR A 205 15.05 21.05 23.68
C THR A 205 15.18 21.96 22.47
N GLN A 206 14.06 22.48 21.95
CA GLN A 206 14.00 23.31 20.76
C GLN A 206 12.95 24.40 20.89
N ASP A 207 13.27 25.61 20.44
CA ASP A 207 12.36 26.75 20.40
C ASP A 207 11.35 26.69 19.21
N TYR A 208 11.30 25.56 18.49
CA TYR A 208 10.47 25.39 17.30
C TYR A 208 9.13 24.76 17.67
N ASN A 209 8.06 25.28 17.09
CA ASN A 209 6.70 24.76 17.26
C ASN A 209 6.25 23.98 16.03
N GLU A 210 7.10 23.08 15.53
CA GLU A 210 6.71 22.15 14.47
C GLU A 210 5.85 21.02 15.01
N SER A 211 4.85 20.61 14.24
CA SER A 211 3.99 19.50 14.63
C SER A 211 3.42 18.77 13.42
N PHE A 212 3.27 17.48 13.56
CA PHE A 212 2.54 16.61 12.65
C PHE A 212 1.48 15.85 13.43
N ARG A 213 0.26 15.81 12.90
CA ARG A 213 -0.82 15.03 13.46
C ARG A 213 -1.67 14.44 12.33
N ASN A 214 -1.83 13.12 12.33
CA ASN A 214 -2.83 12.45 11.52
C ASN A 214 -3.89 11.85 12.44
N LYS A 215 -5.13 12.32 12.30
CA LYS A 215 -6.32 11.78 12.94
C LYS A 215 -7.08 10.94 11.94
N TYR A 216 -7.24 9.67 12.25
CA TYR A 216 -8.03 8.77 11.43
C TYR A 216 -9.12 8.14 12.28
N SER A 217 -10.36 8.15 11.77
CA SER A 217 -11.50 7.46 12.34
C SER A 217 -12.24 6.73 11.24
N ARG A 218 -12.57 5.47 11.47
CA ARG A 218 -13.37 4.67 10.55
C ARG A 218 -14.50 4.00 11.28
N THR A 219 -15.72 4.43 10.97
CA THR A 219 -16.97 3.84 11.44
C THR A 219 -17.53 2.93 10.36
N GLY A 220 -17.66 1.64 10.66
CA GLY A 220 -18.19 0.64 9.74
C GLY A 220 -19.45 -0.01 10.30
N ALA A 221 -20.52 -0.04 9.51
CA ALA A 221 -21.74 -0.79 9.81
C ALA A 221 -21.97 -1.82 8.71
N SER A 222 -22.27 -3.06 9.08
CA SER A 222 -22.56 -4.12 8.12
C SER A 222 -23.69 -5.02 8.57
N PHE A 223 -24.44 -5.48 7.59
CA PHE A 223 -25.54 -6.42 7.75
C PHE A 223 -25.37 -7.57 6.75
N LYS A 224 -25.60 -8.79 7.22
CA LYS A 224 -25.63 -10.00 6.40
C LYS A 224 -26.86 -10.81 6.76
N ALA A 225 -27.61 -11.21 5.75
CA ALA A 225 -28.70 -12.16 5.85
C ALA A 225 -28.41 -13.34 4.94
N GLN A 226 -28.41 -14.56 5.45
CA GLN A 226 -28.18 -15.76 4.69
C GLN A 226 -29.30 -16.76 4.96
N MET A 227 -29.98 -17.17 3.90
CA MET A 227 -31.03 -18.18 3.96
C MET A 227 -30.53 -19.49 3.36
N TYR A 228 -30.67 -20.54 4.13
CA TYR A 228 -30.27 -21.90 3.78
C TYR A 228 -31.49 -22.76 3.42
N ASP A 229 -31.25 -23.85 2.71
CA ASP A 229 -32.23 -24.88 2.38
C ASP A 229 -33.40 -24.34 1.53
N LEU A 230 -33.07 -23.44 0.57
CA LEU A 230 -34.08 -22.77 -0.26
C LEU A 230 -34.78 -23.70 -1.25
N GLY A 231 -34.07 -24.73 -1.75
CA GLY A 231 -34.67 -25.71 -2.68
C GLY A 231 -33.67 -26.39 -3.60
N LYS A 232 -34.13 -27.11 -4.59
CA LYS A 232 -33.32 -27.98 -5.46
C LYS A 232 -32.41 -27.24 -6.46
N ILE A 233 -32.74 -26.00 -6.79
CA ILE A 233 -31.97 -25.21 -7.77
C ILE A 233 -31.00 -24.26 -7.06
N VAL A 234 -31.47 -23.63 -6.00
CA VAL A 234 -30.66 -22.70 -5.18
C VAL A 234 -30.74 -23.19 -3.75
N ASP A 235 -29.59 -23.54 -3.18
CA ASP A 235 -29.50 -24.02 -1.80
C ASP A 235 -29.39 -22.84 -0.81
N ASN A 236 -28.56 -21.86 -1.14
CA ASN A 236 -28.30 -20.72 -0.27
C ASN A 236 -28.39 -19.41 -1.03
N VAL A 237 -28.91 -18.38 -0.34
CA VAL A 237 -28.82 -16.99 -0.79
C VAL A 237 -28.27 -16.14 0.35
N GLU A 238 -27.25 -15.34 0.05
CA GLU A 238 -26.62 -14.42 0.99
C GLU A 238 -26.77 -12.99 0.47
N PHE A 239 -27.32 -12.11 1.28
CA PHE A 239 -27.36 -10.68 1.05
C PHE A 239 -26.40 -9.98 2.03
N ILE A 240 -25.55 -9.09 1.53
CA ILE A 240 -24.62 -8.27 2.31
C ILE A 240 -24.86 -6.81 1.97
N ALA A 241 -24.97 -5.97 2.99
CA ALA A 241 -24.95 -4.52 2.86
C ALA A 241 -23.97 -3.93 3.87
N SER A 242 -23.17 -2.97 3.45
CA SER A 242 -22.29 -2.23 4.36
C SER A 242 -22.18 -0.77 4.02
N ALA A 243 -21.92 0.04 5.06
CA ALA A 243 -21.58 1.44 4.99
C ALA A 243 -20.34 1.69 5.83
N ASP A 244 -19.29 2.23 5.21
CA ASP A 244 -18.05 2.60 5.86
C ASP A 244 -17.82 4.10 5.65
N TYR A 245 -17.79 4.86 6.74
CA TYR A 245 -17.43 6.26 6.74
C TYR A 245 -16.07 6.45 7.39
N THR A 246 -15.18 7.12 6.69
CA THR A 246 -13.86 7.42 7.22
C THR A 246 -13.67 8.93 7.33
N TYR A 247 -13.03 9.35 8.40
CA TYR A 247 -12.51 10.71 8.61
C TYR A 247 -11.00 10.61 8.74
N ASP A 248 -10.26 11.20 7.81
CA ASP A 248 -8.81 11.23 7.81
C ASP A 248 -8.35 12.69 7.67
N LEU A 249 -7.68 13.19 8.70
CA LEU A 249 -7.18 14.57 8.78
C LEU A 249 -5.68 14.55 9.05
N ILE A 250 -4.91 15.00 8.09
CA ILE A 250 -3.51 15.37 8.26
C ILE A 250 -3.48 16.85 8.64
N ASP A 251 -2.87 17.17 9.78
CA ASP A 251 -2.70 18.51 10.33
C ASP A 251 -1.21 18.73 10.58
N ARG A 252 -0.61 19.64 9.84
CA ARG A 252 0.83 19.92 9.86
C ARG A 252 1.04 21.41 10.14
N ASN A 253 1.89 21.70 11.11
CA ASN A 253 2.49 23.00 11.29
C ASN A 253 3.99 22.88 11.01
N ARG A 254 4.45 23.44 9.91
CA ARG A 254 5.82 23.31 9.42
C ARG A 254 6.57 24.62 9.58
N LEU A 255 7.80 24.58 10.13
CA LEU A 255 8.71 25.71 10.07
C LEU A 255 9.35 25.76 8.68
N VAL A 256 9.20 26.87 8.00
CA VAL A 256 9.83 27.15 6.71
C VAL A 256 10.93 28.17 6.93
N GLN A 257 12.17 27.79 6.55
CA GLN A 257 13.34 28.65 6.63
C GLN A 257 14.05 28.65 5.29
N THR A 258 14.02 29.76 4.59
CA THR A 258 14.57 29.91 3.23
C THR A 258 15.87 30.70 3.19
N GLY A 259 16.25 31.29 4.33
CA GLY A 259 17.43 32.16 4.44
C GLY A 259 17.23 33.53 3.80
N THR A 260 16.50 33.62 2.69
CA THR A 260 16.14 34.85 1.98
C THR A 260 14.65 34.85 1.66
N PRO A 261 14.00 36.03 1.57
CA PRO A 261 12.64 36.14 1.08
C PRO A 261 12.51 35.56 -0.32
N LEU A 262 11.46 34.74 -0.53
CA LEU A 262 11.19 34.12 -1.82
C LEU A 262 9.93 34.70 -2.46
N PRO A 263 9.91 34.84 -3.80
CA PRO A 263 8.71 35.20 -4.52
C PRO A 263 7.67 34.07 -4.42
N SER A 264 6.41 34.44 -4.20
CA SER A 264 5.28 33.51 -4.12
C SER A 264 4.10 33.98 -4.93
N PRO A 265 3.61 33.17 -5.87
CA PRO A 265 2.41 33.44 -6.65
C PRO A 265 1.15 33.22 -5.80
N LEU A 266 0.10 33.98 -6.09
CA LEU A 266 -1.22 33.85 -5.44
C LEU A 266 -2.34 33.47 -6.43
N ALA A 267 -2.05 33.39 -7.73
CA ALA A 267 -3.06 33.13 -8.75
C ALA A 267 -3.67 31.73 -8.63
N THR A 268 -4.98 31.65 -8.82
CA THR A 268 -5.75 30.41 -8.97
C THR A 268 -6.24 30.20 -10.40
N GLU A 269 -5.99 31.18 -11.29
CA GLU A 269 -6.33 31.17 -12.70
C GLU A 269 -5.08 31.31 -13.56
N GLU A 270 -5.16 30.86 -14.82
CA GLU A 270 -4.06 30.98 -15.77
C GLU A 270 -3.86 32.44 -16.21
N GLY A 271 -2.60 32.87 -16.27
CA GLY A 271 -2.23 34.19 -16.72
C GLY A 271 -1.28 34.92 -15.79
N GLU A 272 -1.06 36.20 -16.05
CA GLU A 272 -0.24 37.08 -15.22
C GLU A 272 -1.02 37.60 -14.01
N SER A 273 -0.36 37.66 -12.87
CA SER A 273 -0.92 38.20 -11.64
C SER A 273 0.17 38.74 -10.72
N GLU A 274 -0.23 39.60 -9.81
CA GLU A 274 0.66 40.04 -8.74
C GLU A 274 0.89 38.88 -7.73
N GLY A 275 2.15 38.73 -7.33
CA GLY A 275 2.59 37.83 -6.26
C GLY A 275 3.04 38.61 -5.01
N ILE A 276 3.56 37.90 -4.05
CA ILE A 276 4.11 38.44 -2.80
C ILE A 276 5.51 37.93 -2.57
N TYR A 277 6.25 38.57 -1.67
CA TYR A 277 7.50 38.07 -1.13
C TYR A 277 7.26 37.46 0.25
N LEU A 278 7.62 36.19 0.39
CA LEU A 278 7.49 35.46 1.65
C LEU A 278 8.57 35.92 2.64
N PRO A 279 8.28 35.98 3.95
CA PRO A 279 9.32 36.11 4.96
C PRO A 279 10.35 34.97 4.83
N SER A 280 11.60 35.24 5.22
CA SER A 280 12.67 34.21 5.22
C SER A 280 12.43 33.09 6.23
N THR A 281 11.58 33.34 7.23
CA THR A 281 11.21 32.36 8.28
C THR A 281 9.76 32.57 8.65
N TYR A 282 8.94 31.50 8.60
CA TYR A 282 7.55 31.50 9.02
C TYR A 282 7.05 30.10 9.33
N TYR A 283 5.93 30.01 10.07
CA TYR A 283 5.20 28.77 10.23
C TYR A 283 4.11 28.66 9.17
N SER A 284 4.07 27.49 8.54
CA SER A 284 3.07 27.13 7.54
C SER A 284 2.11 26.08 8.10
N PRO A 285 0.93 26.48 8.61
CA PRO A 285 -0.12 25.52 8.93
C PRO A 285 -0.81 25.06 7.65
N PHE A 286 -0.94 23.75 7.46
CA PHE A 286 -1.75 23.20 6.39
C PHE A 286 -2.46 21.92 6.82
N GLN A 287 -3.56 21.61 6.16
CA GLN A 287 -4.37 20.45 6.45
C GLN A 287 -4.78 19.74 5.17
N ILE A 288 -4.95 18.41 5.27
CA ILE A 288 -5.53 17.58 4.22
C ILE A 288 -6.65 16.78 4.84
N GLU A 289 -7.87 16.99 4.38
CA GLU A 289 -9.04 16.33 4.94
C GLU A 289 -9.69 15.40 3.91
N ASN A 290 -9.84 14.13 4.28
CA ASN A 290 -10.60 13.13 3.54
C ASN A 290 -11.79 12.64 4.35
N LYS A 291 -12.96 12.56 3.72
CA LYS A 291 -14.20 12.02 4.30
C LYS A 291 -14.89 11.06 3.31
N PRO A 292 -14.25 9.95 2.93
CA PRO A 292 -14.88 8.98 2.06
C PRO A 292 -16.01 8.22 2.77
N LEU A 293 -17.15 8.14 2.10
CA LEU A 293 -18.25 7.24 2.42
C LEU A 293 -18.30 6.15 1.33
N SER A 294 -18.13 4.90 1.75
CA SER A 294 -18.23 3.71 0.88
C SER A 294 -19.48 2.91 1.23
N LEU A 295 -20.31 2.67 0.25
CA LEU A 295 -21.50 1.83 0.34
C LEU A 295 -21.29 0.58 -0.51
N LEU A 296 -21.53 -0.61 0.05
CA LEU A 296 -21.48 -1.88 -0.64
C LEU A 296 -22.81 -2.61 -0.49
N THR A 297 -23.29 -3.16 -1.61
CA THR A 297 -24.38 -4.14 -1.63
C THR A 297 -23.95 -5.35 -2.45
N GLN A 298 -24.17 -6.55 -1.94
CA GLN A 298 -23.79 -7.79 -2.59
C GLN A 298 -24.89 -8.84 -2.40
N LEU A 299 -25.21 -9.54 -3.47
CA LEU A 299 -26.12 -10.68 -3.48
C LEU A 299 -25.36 -11.89 -4.02
N ASN A 300 -25.31 -12.95 -3.25
CA ASN A 300 -24.67 -14.21 -3.60
C ASN A 300 -25.70 -15.32 -3.56
N ALA A 301 -25.58 -16.28 -4.46
CA ALA A 301 -26.35 -17.50 -4.42
C ALA A 301 -25.42 -18.71 -4.62
N GLU A 302 -25.82 -19.83 -4.08
CA GLU A 302 -25.09 -21.08 -4.12
C GLU A 302 -26.05 -22.21 -4.51
N SER A 303 -25.62 -23.06 -5.43
CA SER A 303 -26.32 -24.24 -5.88
C SER A 303 -25.46 -25.48 -5.67
N LEU A 304 -26.01 -26.48 -5.00
CA LEU A 304 -25.36 -27.76 -4.73
C LEU A 304 -26.13 -28.87 -5.46
N PHE A 305 -25.45 -29.64 -6.29
CA PHE A 305 -26.06 -30.79 -6.95
C PHE A 305 -25.01 -31.86 -7.29
N GLU A 306 -25.49 -33.08 -7.55
CA GLU A 306 -24.63 -34.20 -7.90
C GLU A 306 -25.02 -34.75 -9.28
N THR A 307 -24.02 -35.04 -10.11
CA THR A 307 -24.19 -35.72 -11.39
C THR A 307 -23.28 -36.95 -11.44
N ARG A 308 -23.85 -38.16 -11.41
CA ARG A 308 -23.12 -39.44 -11.33
C ARG A 308 -22.13 -39.42 -10.13
N SER A 309 -20.84 -39.29 -10.41
CA SER A 309 -19.79 -39.28 -9.42
C SER A 309 -19.18 -37.89 -9.14
N PHE A 310 -19.73 -36.84 -9.71
CA PHE A 310 -19.29 -35.48 -9.53
C PHE A 310 -20.23 -34.71 -8.59
N ARG A 311 -19.65 -34.02 -7.61
CA ARG A 311 -20.34 -33.04 -6.77
C ARG A 311 -20.04 -31.65 -7.29
N HIS A 312 -21.07 -30.90 -7.55
CA HIS A 312 -21.04 -29.53 -8.07
C HIS A 312 -21.47 -28.57 -6.99
N LYS A 313 -20.67 -27.52 -6.81
CA LYS A 313 -21.05 -26.35 -6.03
C LYS A 313 -20.82 -25.12 -6.90
N VAL A 314 -21.90 -24.51 -7.35
CA VAL A 314 -21.86 -23.30 -8.18
C VAL A 314 -22.16 -22.09 -7.29
N ILE A 315 -21.25 -21.15 -7.24
CA ILE A 315 -21.38 -19.87 -6.54
C ILE A 315 -21.50 -18.78 -7.58
N TYR A 316 -22.51 -17.93 -7.49
CA TYR A 316 -22.70 -16.82 -8.39
C TYR A 316 -23.28 -15.61 -7.65
N GLY A 317 -23.02 -14.41 -8.17
CA GLY A 317 -23.47 -13.23 -7.47
C GLY A 317 -23.24 -11.93 -8.22
N LEU A 318 -23.80 -10.89 -7.61
CA LEU A 318 -23.71 -9.51 -8.05
C LEU A 318 -23.19 -8.65 -6.90
N SER A 319 -22.41 -7.64 -7.21
CA SER A 319 -21.99 -6.65 -6.22
C SER A 319 -22.02 -5.25 -6.82
N TRP A 320 -22.36 -4.28 -5.98
CA TRP A 320 -22.32 -2.86 -6.31
C TRP A 320 -21.67 -2.11 -5.17
N LYS A 321 -20.63 -1.35 -5.49
CA LYS A 321 -19.91 -0.49 -4.55
C LYS A 321 -19.92 0.95 -5.05
N ARG A 322 -20.17 1.90 -4.15
CA ARG A 322 -20.08 3.34 -4.43
C ARG A 322 -19.26 4.03 -3.34
N THR A 323 -18.29 4.83 -3.77
CA THR A 323 -17.42 5.61 -2.88
C THR A 323 -17.44 7.07 -3.28
N LYS A 324 -17.66 7.97 -2.32
CA LYS A 324 -17.64 9.44 -2.50
C LYS A 324 -16.84 10.07 -1.37
N ASN A 325 -15.91 10.94 -1.70
CA ASN A 325 -15.16 11.73 -0.72
C ASN A 325 -15.86 13.08 -0.50
N TYR A 326 -16.21 13.37 0.73
CA TYR A 326 -16.89 14.61 1.17
C TYR A 326 -15.94 15.57 1.89
N GLY A 327 -14.64 15.29 1.94
CA GLY A 327 -13.64 16.11 2.63
C GLY A 327 -13.39 17.45 1.95
N GLU A 328 -12.82 18.37 2.71
CA GLU A 328 -12.40 19.68 2.20
C GLU A 328 -11.11 19.57 1.35
N GLY A 329 -10.42 18.40 1.36
CA GLY A 329 -9.20 18.20 0.60
C GLY A 329 -8.03 19.01 1.16
N VAL A 330 -7.25 19.62 0.28
CA VAL A 330 -6.09 20.43 0.65
C VAL A 330 -6.53 21.81 1.10
N MET A 331 -6.18 22.17 2.32
CA MET A 331 -6.41 23.47 2.94
C MET A 331 -5.06 24.10 3.29
N VAL A 332 -4.70 25.17 2.61
CA VAL A 332 -3.39 25.84 2.74
C VAL A 332 -3.55 27.35 2.71
N ASP A 333 -2.72 28.04 3.48
CA ASP A 333 -2.55 29.49 3.38
C ASP A 333 -1.51 29.77 2.28
N MET A 334 -1.96 30.30 1.14
CA MET A 334 -1.10 30.62 -0.01
C MET A 334 -0.10 31.75 0.30
N THR A 335 -0.33 32.54 1.34
CA THR A 335 0.63 33.56 1.81
C THR A 335 1.74 32.96 2.70
N ARG A 336 1.60 31.70 3.09
CA ARG A 336 2.56 30.94 3.90
C ARG A 336 2.66 29.49 3.40
N PRO A 337 3.05 29.25 2.15
CA PRO A 337 3.05 27.91 1.56
C PRO A 337 4.02 26.99 2.29
N PRO A 338 3.68 25.69 2.41
CA PRO A 338 4.53 24.72 3.16
C PRO A 338 5.85 24.37 2.46
N TYR A 339 5.92 24.48 1.12
CA TYR A 339 7.06 24.11 0.30
C TYR A 339 7.36 25.19 -0.76
N PRO A 340 7.89 26.36 -0.34
CA PRO A 340 8.22 27.44 -1.26
C PRO A 340 9.49 27.15 -2.07
N GLY A 341 9.69 27.89 -3.14
CA GLY A 341 10.94 27.85 -3.93
C GLY A 341 10.89 26.96 -5.17
N ASN A 342 9.84 26.19 -5.35
CA ASN A 342 9.56 25.48 -6.59
C ASN A 342 8.64 26.32 -7.47
N ASN A 343 8.67 26.10 -8.78
CA ASN A 343 7.72 26.71 -9.71
C ASN A 343 6.33 26.02 -9.69
N GLU A 344 6.05 25.30 -8.64
CA GLU A 344 4.79 24.60 -8.40
C GLU A 344 4.34 24.84 -6.95
N TYR A 345 3.30 25.61 -6.78
CA TYR A 345 2.74 25.94 -5.48
C TYR A 345 1.42 25.23 -5.25
N VAL A 346 1.17 24.90 -4.00
CA VAL A 346 -0.08 24.25 -3.57
C VAL A 346 -1.26 25.21 -3.73
N ARG A 347 -2.36 24.69 -4.25
CA ARG A 347 -3.66 25.39 -4.29
C ARG A 347 -4.70 24.60 -3.51
N PRO A 348 -5.63 25.25 -2.80
CA PRO A 348 -6.73 24.56 -2.13
C PRO A 348 -7.62 23.83 -3.13
N VAL A 349 -7.87 22.54 -2.91
CA VAL A 349 -8.74 21.71 -3.76
C VAL A 349 -9.70 20.89 -2.91
N PRO A 350 -11.03 21.16 -2.97
CA PRO A 350 -12.02 20.43 -2.19
C PRO A 350 -12.33 19.05 -2.80
N ASN A 351 -12.16 17.98 -2.03
CA ASN A 351 -12.47 16.60 -2.45
C ASN A 351 -13.96 16.39 -2.75
N ARG A 352 -14.84 17.13 -2.09
CA ARG A 352 -16.30 17.06 -2.31
C ARG A 352 -16.72 17.40 -3.74
N SER A 353 -15.92 18.14 -4.51
CA SER A 353 -16.19 18.48 -5.91
C SER A 353 -15.98 17.29 -6.85
N ILE A 354 -15.22 16.27 -6.44
CA ILE A 354 -14.88 15.11 -7.27
C ILE A 354 -16.08 14.15 -7.37
N PRO A 355 -16.38 13.59 -8.57
CA PRO A 355 -17.48 12.64 -8.75
C PRO A 355 -17.33 11.38 -7.89
N ALA A 356 -18.46 10.75 -7.53
CA ALA A 356 -18.46 9.47 -6.85
C ALA A 356 -17.98 8.37 -7.80
N LEU A 357 -17.18 7.44 -7.30
CA LEU A 357 -16.76 6.24 -8.00
C LEU A 357 -17.77 5.12 -7.74
N SER A 358 -18.30 4.52 -8.81
CA SER A 358 -19.22 3.38 -8.72
C SER A 358 -18.65 2.18 -9.47
N VAL A 359 -18.65 1.02 -8.84
CA VAL A 359 -18.15 -0.24 -9.40
C VAL A 359 -19.21 -1.32 -9.26
N GLY A 360 -19.60 -1.93 -10.38
CA GLY A 360 -20.46 -3.10 -10.40
C GLY A 360 -19.67 -4.33 -10.80
N ALA A 361 -20.05 -5.49 -10.27
CA ALA A 361 -19.48 -6.74 -10.72
C ALA A 361 -20.50 -7.88 -10.68
N ALA A 362 -20.33 -8.82 -11.62
CA ALA A 362 -21.01 -10.11 -11.66
C ALA A 362 -19.97 -11.22 -11.70
N TYR A 363 -20.24 -12.36 -11.07
CA TYR A 363 -19.33 -13.50 -11.07
C TYR A 363 -20.05 -14.82 -10.96
N ALA A 364 -19.40 -15.85 -11.47
CA ALA A 364 -19.78 -17.24 -11.29
C ALA A 364 -18.52 -18.09 -11.12
N GLU A 365 -18.60 -19.08 -10.23
CA GLU A 365 -17.51 -20.01 -9.95
C GLU A 365 -18.11 -21.39 -9.66
N GLU A 366 -17.60 -22.39 -10.35
CA GLU A 366 -17.94 -23.79 -10.11
C GLU A 366 -16.80 -24.46 -9.33
N GLN A 367 -17.16 -25.15 -8.27
CA GLN A 367 -16.30 -26.06 -7.51
C GLN A 367 -16.79 -27.49 -7.81
N LEU A 368 -16.02 -28.20 -8.62
CA LEU A 368 -16.27 -29.56 -9.03
C LEU A 368 -15.40 -30.51 -8.20
N LYS A 369 -16.01 -31.51 -7.55
CA LYS A 369 -15.30 -32.55 -6.80
C LYS A 369 -15.68 -33.93 -7.31
N HIS A 370 -14.66 -34.77 -7.52
CA HIS A 370 -14.81 -36.16 -7.82
C HIS A 370 -13.92 -36.96 -6.88
N SER A 371 -14.48 -38.02 -6.28
CA SER A 371 -13.75 -38.91 -5.40
C SER A 371 -14.04 -40.35 -5.75
N ASN A 372 -13.01 -41.14 -5.94
CA ASN A 372 -13.10 -42.57 -6.13
C ASN A 372 -11.99 -43.27 -5.32
N ARG A 373 -11.89 -44.61 -5.41
CA ARG A 373 -10.91 -45.40 -4.64
C ARG A 373 -9.45 -45.12 -4.99
N TRP A 374 -9.18 -44.48 -6.17
CA TRP A 374 -7.84 -44.29 -6.70
C TRP A 374 -7.33 -42.85 -6.53
N PHE A 375 -8.22 -41.86 -6.71
CA PHE A 375 -7.86 -40.46 -6.64
C PHE A 375 -9.05 -39.57 -6.26
N ASP A 376 -8.73 -38.43 -5.69
CA ASP A 376 -9.63 -37.30 -5.50
C ASP A 376 -9.22 -36.18 -6.46
N PHE A 377 -10.19 -35.65 -7.17
CA PHE A 377 -10.03 -34.52 -8.08
C PHE A 377 -10.90 -33.36 -7.65
N GLU A 378 -10.33 -32.16 -7.59
CA GLU A 378 -11.04 -30.93 -7.30
C GLU A 378 -10.68 -29.88 -8.37
N LEU A 379 -11.70 -29.21 -8.94
CA LEU A 379 -11.54 -28.12 -9.86
C LEU A 379 -12.39 -26.94 -9.38
N ASN A 380 -11.77 -25.76 -9.24
CA ASN A 380 -12.46 -24.51 -9.02
C ASN A 380 -12.22 -23.64 -10.26
N ALA A 381 -13.26 -23.41 -11.04
CA ALA A 381 -13.22 -22.61 -12.26
C ALA A 381 -14.23 -21.47 -12.17
N GLY A 382 -13.79 -20.23 -12.33
CA GLY A 382 -14.66 -19.07 -12.20
C GLY A 382 -14.27 -17.93 -13.12
N VAL A 383 -15.21 -17.03 -13.30
CA VAL A 383 -15.04 -15.79 -14.02
C VAL A 383 -15.73 -14.65 -13.27
N ARG A 384 -15.04 -13.51 -13.23
CA ARG A 384 -15.58 -12.27 -12.72
C ARG A 384 -15.61 -11.23 -13.82
N PHE A 385 -16.71 -10.50 -13.89
CA PHE A 385 -16.93 -9.35 -14.76
C PHE A 385 -17.01 -8.12 -13.87
N THR A 386 -16.13 -7.15 -14.09
CA THR A 386 -16.07 -5.91 -13.29
C THR A 386 -16.17 -4.71 -14.22
N GLN A 387 -16.99 -3.73 -13.88
CA GLN A 387 -17.15 -2.50 -14.64
C GLN A 387 -17.25 -1.28 -13.72
N MET A 388 -16.59 -0.21 -14.13
CA MET A 388 -16.71 1.11 -13.50
C MET A 388 -17.84 1.90 -14.17
N PHE A 389 -18.62 2.55 -13.35
CA PHE A 389 -19.76 3.38 -13.78
C PHE A 389 -19.55 4.82 -13.31
N ASN A 390 -20.33 5.74 -13.85
CA ASN A 390 -20.31 7.16 -13.50
C ASN A 390 -18.97 7.85 -13.78
N LEU A 391 -18.27 7.38 -14.81
CA LEU A 391 -17.04 8.01 -15.32
C LEU A 391 -17.36 8.85 -16.57
N ASP A 392 -16.62 9.93 -16.74
CA ASP A 392 -16.64 10.73 -17.95
C ASP A 392 -16.36 9.86 -19.19
N THR A 393 -16.95 10.22 -20.34
CA THR A 393 -16.78 9.51 -21.61
C THR A 393 -15.34 9.46 -22.09
N LYS A 394 -14.51 10.40 -21.66
CA LYS A 394 -13.07 10.43 -21.96
C LYS A 394 -12.29 9.22 -21.45
N TYR A 395 -12.75 8.56 -20.37
CA TYR A 395 -12.12 7.35 -19.80
C TYR A 395 -12.54 6.08 -20.54
N THR A 396 -12.19 5.97 -21.80
CA THR A 396 -12.66 4.86 -22.66
C THR A 396 -12.26 3.48 -22.15
N GLU A 397 -11.04 3.33 -21.59
CA GLU A 397 -10.51 2.04 -21.14
C GLU A 397 -11.07 1.61 -19.78
N LEU A 398 -11.27 2.54 -18.84
CA LEU A 398 -11.85 2.25 -17.54
C LEU A 398 -13.33 1.89 -17.61
N ARG A 399 -14.04 2.40 -18.63
CA ARG A 399 -15.47 2.08 -18.87
C ARG A 399 -15.69 0.71 -19.50
N LYS A 400 -14.64 0.04 -20.00
CA LYS A 400 -14.73 -1.31 -20.57
C LYS A 400 -14.97 -2.34 -19.49
N LEU A 401 -15.76 -3.35 -19.84
CA LEU A 401 -15.93 -4.53 -18.99
C LEU A 401 -14.61 -5.27 -18.83
N GLN A 402 -14.19 -5.48 -17.59
CA GLN A 402 -13.02 -6.27 -17.25
C GLN A 402 -13.42 -7.72 -17.02
N VAL A 403 -12.70 -8.65 -17.65
CA VAL A 403 -12.94 -10.08 -17.51
C VAL A 403 -11.78 -10.73 -16.78
N GLU A 404 -12.06 -11.47 -15.72
CA GLU A 404 -11.09 -12.02 -14.78
C GLU A 404 -11.31 -13.55 -14.62
N PRO A 405 -10.75 -14.37 -15.53
CA PRO A 405 -10.85 -15.83 -15.42
C PRO A 405 -9.92 -16.36 -14.32
N ARG A 406 -10.35 -17.39 -13.59
CA ARG A 406 -9.61 -18.04 -12.51
C ARG A 406 -9.88 -19.53 -12.50
N ILE A 407 -8.80 -20.32 -12.42
CA ILE A 407 -8.86 -21.79 -12.41
C ILE A 407 -7.87 -22.29 -11.38
N ASN A 408 -8.33 -23.16 -10.48
CA ASN A 408 -7.50 -23.93 -9.56
C ASN A 408 -7.90 -25.39 -9.67
N ALA A 409 -6.94 -26.29 -9.83
CA ALA A 409 -7.15 -27.71 -9.89
C ALA A 409 -6.26 -28.45 -8.90
N ALA A 410 -6.77 -29.50 -8.28
CA ALA A 410 -5.99 -30.38 -7.42
C ALA A 410 -6.32 -31.84 -7.74
N LEU A 411 -5.28 -32.67 -7.78
CA LEU A 411 -5.36 -34.12 -7.94
C LEU A 411 -4.60 -34.78 -6.80
N SER A 412 -5.31 -35.55 -5.97
CA SER A 412 -4.68 -36.29 -4.87
C SER A 412 -4.91 -37.80 -5.01
N PHE A 413 -3.92 -38.56 -4.61
CA PHE A 413 -3.95 -40.02 -4.60
C PHE A 413 -3.01 -40.59 -3.53
N ASN A 414 -3.32 -41.78 -3.11
CA ASN A 414 -2.54 -42.54 -2.13
C ASN A 414 -1.72 -43.61 -2.83
N ILE A 415 -0.47 -43.76 -2.41
CA ILE A 415 0.40 -44.90 -2.78
C ILE A 415 0.52 -45.79 -1.54
N ASP A 416 -0.03 -46.98 -1.62
CA ASP A 416 0.08 -47.96 -0.55
C ASP A 416 1.49 -48.55 -0.54
N LEU A 417 2.13 -48.49 0.62
CA LEU A 417 3.47 -48.99 0.87
C LEU A 417 3.42 -50.28 1.72
N ALA A 418 4.55 -51.01 1.75
CA ALA A 418 4.67 -52.22 2.60
C ALA A 418 4.41 -51.88 4.08
N GLY A 419 3.78 -52.82 4.80
CA GLY A 419 3.48 -52.66 6.23
C GLY A 419 2.23 -51.82 6.54
N GLY A 420 1.31 -51.65 5.59
CA GLY A 420 0.05 -50.93 5.79
C GLY A 420 0.19 -49.43 5.87
N LYS A 421 1.33 -48.90 5.44
CA LYS A 421 1.60 -47.46 5.37
C LYS A 421 1.09 -46.88 4.07
N SER A 422 0.73 -45.59 4.05
CA SER A 422 0.25 -44.90 2.88
C SER A 422 0.98 -43.57 2.71
N LEU A 423 1.38 -43.30 1.47
CA LEU A 423 1.96 -42.00 1.02
C LEU A 423 0.89 -41.25 0.25
N ARG A 424 0.39 -40.17 0.84
CA ARG A 424 -0.57 -39.27 0.15
C ARG A 424 0.18 -38.25 -0.66
N ASN A 425 -0.20 -38.13 -1.93
CA ASN A 425 0.31 -37.13 -2.84
C ASN A 425 -0.83 -36.23 -3.30
N MET A 426 -0.56 -34.93 -3.46
CA MET A 426 -1.49 -33.98 -4.05
C MET A 426 -0.72 -33.03 -4.98
N PHE A 427 -1.12 -33.00 -6.25
CA PHE A 427 -0.65 -32.01 -7.22
C PHE A 427 -1.68 -30.89 -7.37
N ARG A 428 -1.22 -29.64 -7.37
CA ARG A 428 -2.04 -28.44 -7.50
C ARG A 428 -1.59 -27.61 -8.69
N PHE A 429 -2.53 -27.07 -9.46
CA PHE A 429 -2.28 -26.16 -10.57
C PHE A 429 -3.23 -25.00 -10.49
N GLY A 430 -2.76 -23.81 -10.81
CA GLY A 430 -3.55 -22.59 -10.79
C GLY A 430 -3.20 -21.66 -11.94
N PHE A 431 -4.24 -21.03 -12.48
CA PHE A 431 -4.15 -19.94 -13.45
C PHE A 431 -5.20 -18.88 -13.10
N GLY A 432 -4.81 -17.60 -13.08
CA GLY A 432 -5.76 -16.54 -12.83
C GLY A 432 -5.33 -15.20 -13.38
N GLN A 433 -6.32 -14.39 -13.73
CA GLN A 433 -6.15 -12.97 -14.00
C GLN A 433 -6.96 -12.17 -12.99
N GLU A 434 -6.34 -11.21 -12.37
CA GLU A 434 -6.91 -10.36 -11.34
C GLU A 434 -6.61 -8.90 -11.65
N ASN A 435 -7.58 -8.01 -11.41
CA ASN A 435 -7.47 -6.60 -11.72
C ASN A 435 -7.63 -5.75 -10.45
N LYS A 436 -6.68 -4.81 -10.23
CA LYS A 436 -6.84 -3.71 -9.29
C LYS A 436 -7.26 -2.45 -10.05
N LEU A 437 -8.40 -1.89 -9.68
CA LEU A 437 -8.89 -0.64 -10.23
C LEU A 437 -8.05 0.55 -9.70
N PRO A 438 -7.90 1.63 -10.49
CA PRO A 438 -7.24 2.82 -10.01
C PRO A 438 -8.05 3.48 -8.88
N THR A 439 -7.35 4.15 -7.98
CA THR A 439 -7.93 4.93 -6.88
C THR A 439 -8.58 6.21 -7.40
N LEU A 440 -9.36 6.87 -6.55
CA LEU A 440 -9.96 8.16 -6.88
C LEU A 440 -8.91 9.22 -7.23
N ASP A 441 -7.77 9.19 -6.53
CA ASP A 441 -6.63 10.08 -6.77
C ASP A 441 -5.98 9.88 -8.14
N TYR A 442 -5.83 8.62 -8.60
CA TYR A 442 -5.29 8.33 -9.93
C TYR A 442 -6.25 8.70 -11.08
N ILE A 443 -7.57 8.64 -10.84
CA ILE A 443 -8.57 8.96 -11.86
C ILE A 443 -8.76 10.47 -11.99
N TYR A 444 -8.76 11.17 -10.87
CA TYR A 444 -8.99 12.61 -10.77
C TYR A 444 -7.83 13.31 -10.05
N PRO A 445 -6.62 13.33 -10.63
CA PRO A 445 -5.51 14.07 -10.06
C PRO A 445 -5.83 15.57 -10.00
N ASP A 446 -5.17 16.28 -9.10
CA ASP A 446 -5.28 17.73 -9.04
C ASP A 446 -4.59 18.37 -10.24
N ARG A 447 -5.03 19.56 -10.62
CA ARG A 447 -4.36 20.35 -11.64
C ARG A 447 -3.00 20.79 -11.14
N VAL A 448 -2.03 20.82 -12.04
CA VAL A 448 -0.67 21.29 -11.74
C VAL A 448 -0.55 22.75 -12.14
N TYR A 449 -0.14 23.57 -11.20
CA TYR A 449 0.09 25.00 -11.40
C TYR A 449 1.59 25.24 -11.50
N LYS A 450 2.05 25.72 -12.66
CA LYS A 450 3.45 26.08 -12.89
C LYS A 450 3.54 27.60 -12.94
N ASP A 451 4.32 28.16 -12.00
CA ASP A 451 4.43 29.59 -11.75
C ASP A 451 5.80 30.08 -12.19
N MET A 452 5.82 31.02 -13.13
CA MET A 452 7.02 31.64 -13.67
C MET A 452 7.09 33.09 -13.22
N ILE A 453 8.29 33.58 -12.92
CA ILE A 453 8.53 34.95 -12.55
C ILE A 453 8.61 35.81 -13.84
N VAL A 454 7.74 36.77 -13.94
CA VAL A 454 7.68 37.78 -15.04
C VAL A 454 8.49 39.02 -14.66
N LEU A 455 8.23 39.58 -13.49
CA LEU A 455 8.98 40.72 -12.93
C LEU A 455 9.30 40.44 -11.49
N ASN A 456 10.57 40.59 -11.09
CA ASN A 456 11.04 40.44 -9.74
C ASN A 456 11.79 41.71 -9.28
N ALA A 457 11.04 42.70 -8.85
CA ALA A 457 11.58 43.95 -8.35
C ALA A 457 11.54 43.93 -6.80
N TYR A 458 12.54 43.31 -6.22
CA TYR A 458 12.71 43.19 -4.76
C TYR A 458 13.88 44.07 -4.30
N THR A 459 13.66 44.90 -3.29
CA THR A 459 14.70 45.74 -2.68
C THR A 459 15.06 45.22 -1.28
N LYS A 460 14.11 45.12 -0.40
CA LYS A 460 14.24 44.62 0.96
C LYS A 460 12.90 44.13 1.47
N GLN A 461 12.91 43.37 2.56
CA GLN A 461 11.69 42.92 3.20
C GLN A 461 10.83 44.13 3.63
N ASP A 462 9.51 44.02 3.45
CA ASP A 462 8.51 45.03 3.82
C ASP A 462 8.67 46.40 3.12
N ASP A 463 9.38 46.45 2.00
CA ASP A 463 9.43 47.64 1.17
C ASP A 463 8.12 47.80 0.42
N PRO A 464 7.40 48.94 0.54
CA PRO A 464 6.14 49.17 -0.18
C PRO A 464 6.28 49.26 -1.69
N PHE A 465 7.50 49.41 -2.20
CA PHE A 465 7.83 49.46 -3.62
C PHE A 465 8.20 48.12 -4.22
N ASN A 466 8.28 47.05 -3.42
CA ASN A 466 8.48 45.70 -3.97
C ASN A 466 7.36 45.37 -4.94
N HIS A 467 7.73 44.89 -6.14
CA HIS A 467 6.77 44.48 -7.15
C HIS A 467 7.13 43.10 -7.72
N LEU A 468 6.23 42.14 -7.54
CA LEU A 468 6.34 40.79 -8.09
C LEU A 468 5.19 40.54 -9.05
N ILE A 469 5.50 40.20 -10.30
CA ILE A 469 4.52 39.69 -11.26
C ILE A 469 4.91 38.27 -11.62
N THR A 470 3.95 37.38 -11.54
CA THR A 470 4.10 35.95 -11.90
C THR A 470 3.15 35.60 -13.05
N TYR A 471 3.56 34.65 -13.88
CA TYR A 471 2.72 34.03 -14.89
C TYR A 471 2.43 32.59 -14.47
N THR A 472 1.18 32.25 -14.25
CA THR A 472 0.73 30.93 -13.88
C THR A 472 0.20 30.20 -15.10
N LYS A 473 0.75 29.01 -15.38
CA LYS A 473 0.27 28.04 -16.37
C LYS A 473 -0.39 26.87 -15.67
N ILE A 474 -1.60 26.47 -16.12
CA ILE A 474 -2.35 25.38 -15.49
C ILE A 474 -2.38 24.18 -16.42
N TYR A 475 -2.00 23.01 -15.90
CA TYR A 475 -1.99 21.75 -16.62
C TYR A 475 -3.00 20.75 -16.04
N ASP A 476 -3.81 20.13 -16.93
CA ASP A 476 -4.63 18.99 -16.62
C ASP A 476 -3.79 17.72 -16.83
N VAL A 477 -3.37 17.08 -15.75
CA VAL A 477 -2.54 15.88 -15.74
C VAL A 477 -3.36 14.58 -15.74
N THR A 478 -4.65 14.69 -16.06
CA THR A 478 -5.55 13.53 -16.15
C THR A 478 -5.12 12.59 -17.28
N ASN A 479 -4.91 11.31 -16.97
CA ASN A 479 -4.67 10.28 -17.97
C ASN A 479 -5.97 9.62 -18.44
N ASN A 480 -6.48 10.04 -19.59
CA ASN A 480 -7.71 9.50 -20.18
C ASN A 480 -7.58 8.03 -20.66
N SER A 481 -6.33 7.54 -20.83
CA SER A 481 -6.03 6.17 -21.28
C SER A 481 -5.73 5.21 -20.11
N LEU A 482 -5.99 5.64 -18.88
CA LEU A 482 -5.73 4.84 -17.67
C LEU A 482 -6.54 3.53 -17.73
N ARG A 483 -5.90 2.44 -17.29
CA ARG A 483 -6.43 1.06 -17.27
C ARG A 483 -6.31 0.47 -15.88
N PRO A 484 -7.12 -0.54 -15.52
CA PRO A 484 -6.87 -1.35 -14.33
C PRO A 484 -5.50 -2.02 -14.38
N ASN A 485 -4.82 -2.10 -13.24
CA ASN A 485 -3.61 -2.90 -13.10
C ASN A 485 -4.00 -4.38 -13.13
N ARG A 486 -3.49 -5.13 -14.13
CA ARG A 486 -3.75 -6.55 -14.31
C ARG A 486 -2.56 -7.38 -13.88
N ASN A 487 -2.80 -8.36 -13.03
CA ASN A 487 -1.82 -9.38 -12.69
C ASN A 487 -2.27 -10.75 -13.21
N THR A 488 -1.39 -11.42 -13.95
CA THR A 488 -1.59 -12.79 -14.43
C THR A 488 -0.72 -13.73 -13.60
N LYS A 489 -1.33 -14.76 -13.02
CA LYS A 489 -0.71 -15.69 -12.07
C LYS A 489 -0.76 -17.12 -12.57
N TYR A 490 0.35 -17.82 -12.37
CA TYR A 490 0.51 -19.25 -12.63
C TYR A 490 1.09 -19.92 -11.39
N GLU A 491 0.54 -21.05 -11.01
CA GLU A 491 1.02 -21.83 -9.87
C GLU A 491 1.07 -23.31 -10.20
N ALA A 492 2.08 -24.00 -9.63
CA ALA A 492 2.16 -25.44 -9.56
C ALA A 492 2.59 -25.83 -8.14
N GLY A 493 1.89 -26.77 -7.53
CA GLY A 493 2.18 -27.23 -6.18
C GLY A 493 2.24 -28.75 -6.09
N TRP A 494 3.01 -29.24 -5.12
CA TRP A 494 3.08 -30.63 -4.75
C TRP A 494 3.10 -30.76 -3.24
N ASP A 495 2.12 -31.47 -2.69
CA ASP A 495 2.01 -31.77 -1.27
C ASP A 495 2.16 -33.27 -1.06
N VAL A 496 2.93 -33.66 -0.06
CA VAL A 496 3.19 -35.05 0.32
C VAL A 496 2.95 -35.22 1.80
N GLU A 497 2.22 -36.26 2.19
CA GLU A 497 2.02 -36.64 3.58
C GLU A 497 2.40 -38.12 3.80
N TYR A 498 3.23 -38.37 4.81
CA TYR A 498 3.67 -39.69 5.18
C TYR A 498 3.89 -39.80 6.71
N GLU A 499 3.13 -40.65 7.38
CA GLU A 499 3.27 -40.96 8.86
C GLU A 499 3.39 -39.70 9.74
N GLY A 500 2.64 -38.65 9.44
CA GLY A 500 2.65 -37.39 10.18
C GLY A 500 3.70 -36.38 9.73
N TYR A 501 4.59 -36.74 8.79
CA TYR A 501 5.39 -35.78 8.06
C TYR A 501 4.56 -35.16 6.96
N SER A 502 4.67 -33.86 6.73
CA SER A 502 4.06 -33.21 5.56
C SER A 502 5.04 -32.26 4.92
N LEU A 503 5.15 -32.33 3.61
CA LEU A 503 5.91 -31.43 2.75
C LEU A 503 4.95 -30.75 1.78
N SER A 504 4.99 -29.43 1.69
CA SER A 504 4.28 -28.64 0.67
C SER A 504 5.29 -27.80 -0.10
N LEU A 505 5.29 -27.92 -1.42
CA LEU A 505 6.08 -27.12 -2.34
C LEU A 505 5.13 -26.35 -3.25
N THR A 506 5.42 -25.08 -3.49
CA THR A 506 4.65 -24.26 -4.43
C THR A 506 5.60 -23.44 -5.29
N PHE A 507 5.55 -23.63 -6.59
CA PHE A 507 6.20 -22.81 -7.61
C PHE A 507 5.19 -21.82 -8.15
N PHE A 508 5.59 -20.58 -8.34
CA PHE A 508 4.69 -19.56 -8.92
C PHE A 508 5.44 -18.61 -9.86
N LYS A 509 4.69 -18.04 -10.79
CA LYS A 509 5.07 -16.92 -11.61
C LYS A 509 3.91 -15.95 -11.70
N GLU A 510 4.18 -14.67 -11.44
CA GLU A 510 3.22 -13.58 -11.53
C GLU A 510 3.78 -12.50 -12.46
N HIS A 511 2.91 -11.89 -13.24
CA HIS A 511 3.27 -10.82 -14.16
C HIS A 511 2.19 -9.74 -14.14
N SER A 512 2.58 -8.54 -13.70
CA SER A 512 1.79 -7.33 -13.79
C SER A 512 2.43 -6.41 -14.83
N ASP A 513 1.71 -6.08 -15.90
CA ASP A 513 2.19 -5.27 -17.03
C ASP A 513 1.58 -3.87 -17.10
N ARG A 514 0.68 -3.52 -16.17
CA ARG A 514 -0.12 -2.29 -16.15
C ARG A 514 -0.14 -1.64 -14.77
N GLY A 515 0.92 -1.81 -13.98
CA GLY A 515 1.04 -1.16 -12.69
C GLY A 515 1.00 0.37 -12.82
N PHE A 516 0.48 1.03 -11.82
CA PHE A 516 0.42 2.48 -11.76
C PHE A 516 1.80 3.06 -11.42
N GLU A 517 2.19 4.08 -12.16
CA GLU A 517 3.47 4.76 -12.00
C GLU A 517 3.28 6.25 -12.26
N SER A 518 3.83 7.10 -11.41
CA SER A 518 3.94 8.54 -11.66
C SER A 518 5.15 8.75 -12.55
N VAL A 519 4.93 9.32 -13.73
CA VAL A 519 5.95 9.55 -14.74
C VAL A 519 6.08 11.05 -14.96
N ALA A 520 7.30 11.56 -14.74
CA ALA A 520 7.60 12.96 -15.03
C ALA A 520 7.62 13.20 -16.54
N GLU A 521 6.80 14.12 -17.01
CA GLU A 521 6.73 14.56 -18.39
C GLU A 521 6.96 16.06 -18.46
N TYR A 522 7.68 16.50 -19.48
CA TYR A 522 8.02 17.90 -19.69
C TYR A 522 7.13 18.54 -20.76
N SER A 523 6.77 19.81 -20.53
CA SER A 523 6.07 20.65 -21.50
C SER A 523 6.83 21.93 -21.71
N PRO A 524 6.98 22.41 -22.96
CA PRO A 524 7.59 23.70 -23.22
C PRO A 524 6.65 24.82 -22.76
N VAL A 525 7.25 25.87 -22.19
CA VAL A 525 6.55 27.10 -21.82
C VAL A 525 7.34 28.31 -22.29
N ARG A 526 6.61 29.29 -22.82
CA ARG A 526 7.16 30.57 -23.30
C ARG A 526 6.41 31.70 -22.63
N TYR A 527 7.18 32.67 -22.15
CA TYR A 527 6.67 33.90 -21.57
C TYR A 527 7.71 34.99 -21.70
N THR A 528 7.35 36.24 -21.41
CA THR A 528 8.30 37.35 -21.37
C THR A 528 8.65 37.62 -19.93
N ARG A 529 9.92 37.64 -19.60
CA ARG A 529 10.42 38.14 -18.32
C ARG A 529 11.03 39.55 -18.49
N TYR A 530 11.05 40.29 -17.41
CA TYR A 530 11.57 41.64 -17.34
C TYR A 530 12.73 41.64 -16.37
N VAL A 531 13.97 41.78 -16.85
CA VAL A 531 15.16 41.39 -16.10
C VAL A 531 15.97 42.55 -15.57
N ASP A 532 16.46 43.44 -16.43
CA ASP A 532 17.33 44.53 -16.04
C ASP A 532 16.65 45.87 -16.24
N PRO A 533 16.89 46.86 -15.34
CA PRO A 533 16.40 48.23 -15.61
C PRO A 533 16.97 48.75 -16.92
N ILE A 534 16.12 49.40 -17.74
CA ILE A 534 16.50 49.92 -19.08
C ILE A 534 17.70 50.85 -18.99
N ASP A 535 17.75 51.70 -17.97
CA ASP A 535 18.85 52.67 -17.76
C ASP A 535 20.03 52.06 -16.97
N GLY A 536 20.00 50.78 -16.66
CA GLY A 536 21.02 50.11 -15.85
C GLY A 536 21.13 50.61 -14.41
N GLN A 537 20.15 51.39 -13.93
CA GLN A 537 20.11 51.94 -12.57
C GLN A 537 18.92 51.36 -11.79
N PRO A 538 19.08 51.08 -10.49
CA PRO A 538 17.97 50.67 -9.64
C PRO A 538 16.87 51.74 -9.61
N ILE A 539 15.60 51.30 -9.71
CA ILE A 539 14.46 52.19 -9.58
C ILE A 539 14.22 52.50 -8.12
N VAL A 540 14.30 53.79 -7.75
CA VAL A 540 14.21 54.25 -6.35
C VAL A 540 13.07 55.23 -6.17
N GLY A 541 12.38 55.15 -5.04
CA GLY A 541 11.36 56.14 -4.64
C GLY A 541 9.98 55.95 -5.28
N ARG A 542 9.78 54.92 -6.11
CA ARG A 542 8.50 54.52 -6.66
C ARG A 542 8.43 53.01 -6.91
N ARG A 543 7.25 52.51 -7.10
CA ARG A 543 7.06 51.13 -7.53
C ARG A 543 7.58 50.91 -8.92
N PRO A 544 8.47 49.95 -9.18
CA PRO A 544 8.92 49.59 -10.52
C PRO A 544 7.79 48.94 -11.33
N GLU A 545 7.73 49.25 -12.61
CA GLU A 545 6.76 48.67 -13.56
C GLU A 545 7.49 47.95 -14.71
N LYS A 546 6.80 47.13 -15.50
CA LYS A 546 7.41 46.36 -16.61
C LYS A 546 8.16 47.23 -17.60
N GLU A 547 7.63 48.42 -17.86
CA GLU A 547 8.16 49.40 -18.80
C GLU A 547 9.54 49.95 -18.37
N ASP A 548 9.90 49.78 -17.13
CA ASP A 548 11.21 50.18 -16.59
C ASP A 548 12.32 49.16 -16.87
N TYR A 549 11.94 47.97 -17.35
CA TYR A 549 12.85 46.81 -17.49
C TYR A 549 12.94 46.35 -18.94
N VAL A 550 14.05 45.69 -19.27
CA VAL A 550 14.27 45.10 -20.58
C VAL A 550 13.39 43.83 -20.70
N ALA A 551 12.55 43.82 -21.72
CA ALA A 551 11.73 42.65 -22.07
C ALA A 551 12.61 41.54 -22.64
N ASP A 552 12.63 40.38 -22.00
CA ASP A 552 13.40 39.21 -22.36
C ASP A 552 12.47 38.04 -22.70
N PRO A 553 12.28 37.70 -23.98
CA PRO A 553 11.55 36.48 -24.38
C PRO A 553 12.26 35.26 -23.84
N TYR A 554 11.55 34.48 -23.02
CA TYR A 554 12.10 33.32 -22.31
C TYR A 554 11.34 32.06 -22.66
N ALA A 555 12.08 30.99 -22.93
CA ALA A 555 11.55 29.66 -23.19
C ALA A 555 12.22 28.67 -22.24
N THR A 556 11.43 27.81 -21.63
CA THR A 556 11.91 26.78 -20.72
C THR A 556 10.98 25.57 -20.79
N PHE A 557 11.28 24.54 -19.99
CA PHE A 557 10.44 23.40 -19.81
C PHE A 557 9.97 23.31 -18.35
N VAL A 558 8.75 22.88 -18.17
CA VAL A 558 8.19 22.54 -16.87
C VAL A 558 7.82 21.08 -16.86
N ASP A 559 8.14 20.41 -15.78
CA ASP A 559 7.82 19.01 -15.52
C ASP A 559 6.47 18.88 -14.84
N MET A 560 5.81 17.78 -15.04
CA MET A 560 4.59 17.40 -14.34
C MET A 560 4.50 15.89 -14.23
N ASP A 561 3.99 15.42 -13.10
CA ASP A 561 3.77 14.00 -12.86
C ASP A 561 2.44 13.55 -13.42
N ILE A 562 2.47 12.59 -14.34
CA ILE A 562 1.28 11.97 -14.92
C ILE A 562 1.23 10.49 -14.53
N VAL A 563 0.11 10.05 -13.97
CA VAL A 563 -0.08 8.63 -13.63
C VAL A 563 -0.29 7.82 -14.91
N ARG A 564 0.58 6.82 -15.13
CA ARG A 564 0.54 5.93 -16.30
C ARG A 564 0.49 4.46 -15.88
N ASN A 565 0.03 3.59 -16.79
CA ASN A 565 0.12 2.14 -16.64
C ASN A 565 1.44 1.62 -17.22
N SER A 566 2.56 2.09 -16.73
CA SER A 566 3.90 1.78 -17.25
C SER A 566 4.70 0.84 -16.36
N MET A 567 4.36 0.73 -15.08
CA MET A 567 5.06 -0.16 -14.15
C MET A 567 4.83 -1.62 -14.51
N LYS A 568 5.92 -2.37 -14.65
CA LYS A 568 5.93 -3.82 -14.87
C LYS A 568 6.58 -4.49 -13.68
N VAL A 569 5.89 -5.46 -13.12
CA VAL A 569 6.38 -6.26 -11.98
C VAL A 569 6.32 -7.73 -12.36
N GLU A 570 7.46 -8.38 -12.39
CA GLU A 570 7.57 -9.82 -12.58
C GLU A 570 8.04 -10.47 -11.29
N LYS A 571 7.31 -11.48 -10.82
CA LYS A 571 7.61 -12.24 -9.62
C LYS A 571 7.66 -13.72 -9.97
N LYS A 572 8.67 -14.42 -9.47
CA LYS A 572 8.74 -15.88 -9.52
C LYS A 572 9.36 -16.40 -8.23
N GLY A 573 8.97 -17.56 -7.84
CA GLY A 573 9.51 -18.13 -6.62
C GLY A 573 9.12 -19.57 -6.36
N LEU A 574 9.74 -20.07 -5.29
CA LEU A 574 9.48 -21.35 -4.70
C LEU A 574 9.17 -21.13 -3.22
N GLU A 575 8.04 -21.64 -2.75
CA GLU A 575 7.67 -21.68 -1.35
C GLU A 575 7.70 -23.12 -0.87
N TYR A 576 8.15 -23.35 0.38
CA TYR A 576 8.15 -24.66 0.98
C TYR A 576 7.70 -24.61 2.44
N LEU A 577 7.04 -25.68 2.86
CA LEU A 577 6.59 -25.91 4.23
C LEU A 577 6.78 -27.39 4.56
N LEU A 578 7.55 -27.66 5.61
CA LEU A 578 7.81 -29.00 6.12
C LEU A 578 7.36 -29.08 7.58
N ARG A 579 6.48 -30.00 7.90
CA ARG A 579 6.02 -30.30 9.25
C ARG A 579 6.44 -31.69 9.66
N PHE A 580 6.89 -31.78 10.88
CA PHE A 580 7.31 -33.04 11.50
C PHE A 580 6.23 -33.56 12.45
N PRO A 581 6.09 -34.86 12.62
CA PRO A 581 5.26 -35.41 13.67
C PRO A 581 5.77 -34.95 15.05
N LYS A 582 4.88 -34.87 16.00
CA LYS A 582 5.25 -34.46 17.35
C LYS A 582 6.32 -35.40 17.94
N ILE A 583 7.45 -34.82 18.36
CA ILE A 583 8.51 -35.50 19.06
C ILE A 583 8.03 -35.75 20.49
N ILE A 584 7.49 -36.96 20.75
CA ILE A 584 6.78 -37.31 22.01
C ILE A 584 7.67 -37.10 23.25
N PRO A 585 8.95 -37.57 23.29
CA PRO A 585 9.80 -37.40 24.48
C PRO A 585 10.05 -35.96 24.88
N LEU A 586 10.13 -35.07 23.89
CA LEU A 586 10.34 -33.63 24.09
C LEU A 586 9.04 -32.84 24.13
N SER A 587 7.90 -33.47 23.85
CA SER A 587 6.61 -32.81 23.68
C SER A 587 6.65 -31.63 22.70
N THR A 588 7.48 -31.72 21.64
CA THR A 588 7.83 -30.64 20.72
C THR A 588 7.28 -30.91 19.34
N THR A 589 6.68 -29.91 18.72
CA THR A 589 6.38 -29.89 17.29
C THR A 589 7.39 -28.99 16.58
N VAL A 590 7.82 -29.43 15.39
CA VAL A 590 8.79 -28.70 14.56
C VAL A 590 8.14 -28.38 13.22
N GLU A 591 8.25 -27.13 12.81
CA GLU A 591 7.84 -26.66 11.49
C GLU A 591 8.98 -25.88 10.86
N ILE A 592 9.28 -26.17 9.60
CA ILE A 592 10.24 -25.45 8.77
C ILE A 592 9.48 -24.89 7.60
N ASN A 593 9.56 -23.58 7.38
CA ASN A 593 9.02 -22.97 6.19
C ASN A 593 9.99 -21.94 5.60
N GLY A 594 9.82 -21.62 4.34
CA GLY A 594 10.64 -20.60 3.72
C GLY A 594 10.26 -20.38 2.27
N ALA A 595 10.99 -19.47 1.63
CA ALA A 595 10.80 -19.20 0.22
C ALA A 595 12.05 -18.62 -0.44
N TYR A 596 12.15 -18.84 -1.73
CA TYR A 596 12.99 -18.09 -2.63
C TYR A 596 12.11 -17.21 -3.52
N TYR A 597 12.36 -15.91 -3.53
CA TYR A 597 11.67 -14.95 -4.39
C TYR A 597 12.66 -14.21 -5.26
N ASP A 598 12.29 -14.00 -6.52
CA ASP A 598 12.99 -13.20 -7.52
C ASP A 598 11.96 -12.22 -8.10
N THR A 599 12.11 -10.94 -7.76
CA THR A 599 11.21 -9.88 -8.19
C THR A 599 11.96 -8.88 -9.04
N ARG A 600 11.38 -8.54 -10.19
CA ARG A 600 11.92 -7.57 -11.14
C ARG A 600 10.92 -6.44 -11.35
N TYR A 601 11.39 -5.20 -11.20
CA TYR A 601 10.65 -3.97 -11.43
C TYR A 601 11.23 -3.24 -12.63
N SER A 602 10.38 -2.81 -13.56
CA SER A 602 10.78 -2.03 -14.73
C SER A 602 9.66 -1.10 -15.16
N SER A 603 10.02 0.07 -15.70
CA SER A 603 9.07 0.98 -16.34
C SER A 603 8.98 0.71 -17.84
N GLY A 604 7.76 0.79 -18.38
CA GLY A 604 7.50 0.80 -19.81
C GLY A 604 7.45 2.22 -20.42
N ALA A 605 7.48 3.25 -19.58
CA ALA A 605 7.53 4.64 -20.02
C ALA A 605 8.97 5.05 -20.36
N PRO A 606 9.21 5.88 -21.40
CA PRO A 606 10.51 6.49 -21.61
C PRO A 606 10.82 7.47 -20.49
N LEU A 607 12.11 7.62 -20.16
CA LEU A 607 12.57 8.69 -19.28
C LEU A 607 12.68 9.97 -20.12
N GLN A 608 12.03 11.03 -19.66
CA GLN A 608 12.28 12.38 -20.13
C GLN A 608 13.25 13.05 -19.17
N TYR A 609 14.26 13.71 -19.71
CA TYR A 609 15.29 14.38 -18.90
C TYR A 609 15.63 15.74 -19.45
N HIS A 610 15.47 16.74 -18.61
CA HIS A 610 15.91 18.11 -18.86
C HIS A 610 17.06 18.45 -17.91
N PRO A 611 18.29 18.69 -18.42
CA PRO A 611 19.41 19.03 -17.56
C PRO A 611 19.16 20.34 -16.81
N ALA A 612 19.43 20.33 -15.49
CA ALA A 612 19.27 21.52 -14.65
C ALA A 612 20.31 22.61 -14.89
N PHE A 613 21.34 22.30 -15.69
CA PHE A 613 22.43 23.24 -16.01
C PHE A 613 21.92 24.41 -16.86
N ARG A 614 22.41 25.62 -16.59
CA ARG A 614 22.10 26.83 -17.33
C ARG A 614 23.36 27.39 -17.99
N ASP A 615 23.24 27.81 -19.24
CA ASP A 615 24.26 28.57 -19.98
C ASP A 615 23.80 30.06 -20.05
N ASP A 616 24.59 30.98 -19.51
CA ASP A 616 24.26 32.41 -19.45
C ASP A 616 22.82 32.68 -18.99
N ASP A 617 22.42 32.09 -17.85
CA ASP A 617 21.08 32.15 -17.27
C ASP A 617 19.95 31.57 -18.15
N ARG A 618 20.29 30.91 -19.26
CA ARG A 618 19.33 30.20 -20.12
C ARG A 618 19.29 28.71 -19.78
N PRO A 619 18.09 28.12 -19.66
CA PRO A 619 17.95 26.69 -19.48
C PRO A 619 18.40 25.95 -20.75
N GLN A 620 18.69 24.67 -20.61
CA GLN A 620 19.00 23.84 -21.76
C GLN A 620 17.83 23.81 -22.73
N PRO A 621 18.08 23.91 -24.08
CA PRO A 621 17.03 24.10 -25.06
C PRO A 621 16.25 22.84 -25.46
N TYR A 622 16.56 21.71 -24.88
CA TYR A 622 15.98 20.42 -25.25
C TYR A 622 15.61 19.59 -24.04
N VAL A 623 14.65 18.68 -24.21
CA VAL A 623 14.37 17.56 -23.31
C VAL A 623 14.78 16.28 -24.02
N GLY A 624 15.71 15.53 -23.44
CA GLY A 624 16.15 14.25 -23.95
C GLY A 624 15.17 13.13 -23.60
N ILE A 625 14.97 12.17 -24.53
CA ILE A 625 14.10 11.01 -24.38
C ILE A 625 14.94 9.74 -24.42
N TYR A 626 14.93 8.99 -23.31
CA TYR A 626 15.64 7.73 -23.10
C TYR A 626 14.62 6.60 -23.08
N ARG A 627 14.73 5.64 -24.01
CA ARG A 627 13.68 4.62 -24.23
C ARG A 627 13.56 3.66 -23.06
N ARG A 628 14.72 3.31 -22.47
CA ARG A 628 14.76 2.35 -21.36
C ARG A 628 15.15 3.03 -20.07
N GLN A 629 14.32 2.86 -19.06
CA GLN A 629 14.66 3.22 -17.68
C GLN A 629 15.42 2.09 -17.00
N ASP A 630 15.98 2.37 -15.84
CA ASP A 630 16.68 1.38 -15.03
C ASP A 630 15.71 0.29 -14.56
N ILE A 631 16.27 -0.91 -14.39
CA ILE A 631 15.53 -2.08 -13.90
C ILE A 631 16.09 -2.43 -12.54
N THR A 632 15.19 -2.55 -11.55
CA THR A 632 15.56 -3.07 -10.23
C THR A 632 15.15 -4.53 -10.13
N ARG A 633 16.09 -5.39 -9.71
CA ARG A 633 15.85 -6.80 -9.42
C ARG A 633 16.22 -7.09 -7.97
N GLN A 634 15.32 -7.74 -7.27
CA GLN A 634 15.52 -8.11 -5.87
C GLN A 634 15.34 -9.61 -5.71
N ARG A 635 16.27 -10.27 -5.02
CA ARG A 635 16.22 -11.71 -4.72
C ARG A 635 16.34 -11.93 -3.23
N ILE A 636 15.52 -12.82 -2.68
CA ILE A 636 15.61 -13.22 -1.30
C ILE A 636 15.41 -14.72 -1.17
N PHE A 637 16.19 -15.34 -0.28
CA PHE A 637 15.99 -16.72 0.15
C PHE A 637 16.02 -16.76 1.69
N ASN A 638 14.92 -17.22 2.29
CA ASN A 638 14.82 -17.35 3.74
C ASN A 638 14.32 -18.72 4.18
N THR A 639 14.66 -19.09 5.41
CA THR A 639 14.15 -20.25 6.12
C THR A 639 13.75 -19.86 7.52
N ASN A 640 12.55 -20.21 7.92
CA ASN A 640 12.00 -20.04 9.26
C ASN A 640 11.85 -21.39 9.93
N LEU A 641 12.35 -21.57 11.16
CA LEU A 641 12.20 -22.76 11.97
C LEU A 641 11.43 -22.43 13.24
N TRP A 642 10.38 -23.20 13.48
CA TRP A 642 9.54 -23.07 14.67
C TRP A 642 9.63 -24.33 15.51
N PHE A 643 9.97 -24.16 16.78
CA PHE A 643 9.92 -25.21 17.82
C PHE A 643 8.86 -24.81 18.83
N ASN A 644 7.79 -25.63 18.95
CA ASN A 644 6.75 -25.42 19.92
C ASN A 644 6.75 -26.61 20.89
N THR A 645 7.28 -26.39 22.10
CA THR A 645 7.39 -27.38 23.16
C THR A 645 6.29 -27.12 24.19
N ASN A 646 5.33 -28.04 24.28
CA ASN A 646 4.26 -27.97 25.29
C ASN A 646 4.48 -29.01 26.38
N ILE A 647 4.76 -28.55 27.60
CA ILE A 647 5.00 -29.41 28.78
C ILE A 647 3.75 -29.38 29.68
N PRO A 648 2.79 -30.30 29.50
CA PRO A 648 1.50 -30.27 30.21
C PRO A 648 1.63 -30.34 31.73
N ARG A 649 2.61 -31.09 32.24
CA ARG A 649 2.87 -31.23 33.66
C ARG A 649 3.11 -29.91 34.37
N TYR A 650 3.82 -29.00 33.69
CA TYR A 650 4.12 -27.67 34.20
C TYR A 650 3.18 -26.61 33.66
N LYS A 651 2.23 -26.93 32.74
CA LYS A 651 1.35 -26.00 32.04
C LYS A 651 2.16 -24.86 31.39
N MET A 652 3.24 -25.23 30.71
CA MET A 652 4.16 -24.31 30.08
C MET A 652 4.28 -24.61 28.58
N ILE A 653 4.30 -23.56 27.79
CA ILE A 653 4.55 -23.61 26.34
C ILE A 653 5.77 -22.76 26.06
N PHE A 654 6.75 -23.35 25.38
CA PHE A 654 7.95 -22.65 24.88
C PHE A 654 7.85 -22.61 23.38
N THR A 655 7.99 -21.39 22.80
CA THR A 655 8.08 -21.19 21.36
C THR A 655 9.43 -20.57 21.05
N THR A 656 10.24 -21.24 20.25
CA THR A 656 11.50 -20.72 19.74
C THR A 656 11.40 -20.59 18.22
N PHE A 657 11.77 -19.44 17.71
CA PHE A 657 11.73 -19.11 16.31
C PHE A 657 13.12 -18.70 15.84
N PHE A 658 13.58 -19.34 14.75
CA PHE A 658 14.81 -18.98 14.06
C PHE A 658 14.46 -18.53 12.67
N GLN A 659 15.00 -17.37 12.24
CA GLN A 659 14.90 -16.90 10.87
C GLN A 659 16.30 -16.78 10.29
N PHE A 660 16.56 -17.56 9.24
CA PHE A 660 17.75 -17.43 8.41
C PHE A 660 17.39 -16.65 7.13
N ILE A 661 18.20 -15.69 6.79
CA ILE A 661 18.18 -15.06 5.47
C ILE A 661 19.48 -15.46 4.78
N TRP A 662 19.39 -16.41 3.83
CA TRP A 662 20.52 -16.98 3.11
C TRP A 662 21.00 -16.10 1.97
N LEU A 663 20.06 -15.42 1.33
CA LEU A 663 20.29 -14.50 0.22
C LEU A 663 19.37 -13.30 0.40
N ASN A 664 19.91 -12.12 0.32
CA ASN A 664 19.16 -10.87 0.17
C ASN A 664 19.98 -9.95 -0.74
N GLU A 665 19.54 -9.84 -1.97
CA GLU A 665 20.30 -9.15 -3.03
C GLU A 665 19.42 -8.15 -3.74
N GLU A 666 19.96 -6.97 -3.98
CA GLU A 666 19.40 -5.96 -4.86
C GLU A 666 20.37 -5.68 -6.00
N MET A 667 19.87 -5.71 -7.22
CA MET A 667 20.62 -5.40 -8.44
C MET A 667 19.92 -4.29 -9.20
N ARG A 668 20.68 -3.34 -9.69
CA ARG A 668 20.24 -2.34 -10.64
C ARG A 668 20.89 -2.62 -11.99
N ILE A 669 20.07 -2.76 -13.01
CA ILE A 669 20.49 -2.92 -14.41
C ILE A 669 20.16 -1.59 -15.09
N ASN A 670 21.17 -0.94 -15.63
CA ASN A 670 21.03 0.37 -16.22
C ASN A 670 20.14 0.38 -17.46
N GLY A 671 19.35 1.44 -17.59
CA GLY A 671 18.67 1.81 -18.81
C GLY A 671 19.61 2.49 -19.80
N ASP A 672 19.04 3.34 -20.66
CA ASP A 672 19.82 4.09 -21.64
C ASP A 672 20.57 5.25 -20.97
N GLU A 673 21.85 5.40 -21.28
CA GLU A 673 22.67 6.54 -20.84
C GLU A 673 22.59 7.74 -21.82
N TYR A 674 22.19 7.46 -23.05
CA TYR A 674 22.09 8.43 -24.11
C TYR A 674 20.64 8.54 -24.61
N PRO A 675 20.18 9.75 -24.98
CA PRO A 675 18.84 9.91 -25.51
C PRO A 675 18.74 9.31 -26.92
N SER A 676 17.59 8.77 -27.25
CA SER A 676 17.27 8.29 -28.61
C SER A 676 16.51 9.33 -29.45
N ALA A 677 15.89 10.28 -28.77
CA ALA A 677 15.17 11.39 -29.34
C ALA A 677 15.21 12.60 -28.37
N TYR A 678 14.80 13.73 -28.83
CA TYR A 678 14.61 14.93 -28.01
C TYR A 678 13.49 15.79 -28.58
N PHE A 679 12.97 16.71 -27.80
CA PHE A 679 12.10 17.77 -28.29
C PHE A 679 12.61 19.16 -27.86
N ASP A 680 12.31 20.13 -28.69
CA ASP A 680 12.72 21.51 -28.52
C ASP A 680 11.65 22.35 -27.80
N THR A 681 11.94 23.64 -27.61
CA THR A 681 11.02 24.60 -26.99
C THR A 681 9.77 24.90 -27.82
N ASP A 682 9.69 24.46 -29.09
CA ASP A 682 8.48 24.45 -29.89
C ASP A 682 7.63 23.19 -29.70
N GLY A 683 8.15 22.21 -28.94
CA GLY A 683 7.52 20.90 -28.76
C GLY A 683 7.73 19.96 -29.95
N ARG A 684 8.62 20.33 -30.90
CA ARG A 684 8.91 19.47 -32.05
C ARG A 684 9.84 18.34 -31.65
N MET A 685 9.44 17.13 -32.03
CA MET A 685 10.23 15.92 -31.79
C MET A 685 11.30 15.74 -32.85
N HIS A 686 12.50 15.41 -32.41
CA HIS A 686 13.67 15.14 -33.23
C HIS A 686 14.31 13.80 -32.83
N THR A 687 14.88 13.11 -33.82
CA THR A 687 15.67 11.89 -33.55
C THR A 687 17.13 12.27 -33.28
N VAL A 688 17.77 11.61 -32.32
CA VAL A 688 19.22 11.74 -32.11
C VAL A 688 19.94 10.98 -33.22
N ASP A 689 20.64 11.71 -34.11
CA ASP A 689 21.48 11.15 -35.16
C ASP A 689 22.91 10.83 -34.64
N ASP A 690 23.72 10.17 -35.45
CA ASP A 690 25.10 9.79 -35.09
C ASP A 690 25.96 11.01 -34.73
N ARG A 691 25.74 12.17 -35.33
CA ARG A 691 26.50 13.40 -35.05
C ARG A 691 26.15 13.94 -33.69
N ILE A 692 24.87 13.98 -33.35
CA ILE A 692 24.40 14.42 -32.02
C ILE A 692 24.90 13.42 -30.97
N LEU A 693 24.77 12.13 -31.24
CA LEU A 693 25.25 11.08 -30.31
C LEU A 693 26.77 11.21 -30.07
N GLN A 694 27.55 11.45 -31.12
CA GLN A 694 28.99 11.66 -30.98
C GLN A 694 29.30 12.94 -30.20
N SER A 695 28.55 14.01 -30.42
CA SER A 695 28.70 15.27 -29.67
C SER A 695 28.40 15.12 -28.18
N ILE A 696 27.42 14.28 -27.82
CA ILE A 696 27.12 13.92 -26.42
C ILE A 696 28.32 13.16 -25.82
N LYS A 697 28.83 12.15 -26.51
CA LYS A 697 29.97 11.31 -26.06
C LYS A 697 31.27 12.10 -25.90
N ASP A 698 31.52 13.03 -26.81
CA ASP A 698 32.71 13.89 -26.77
C ASP A 698 32.58 15.03 -25.75
N GLY A 699 31.40 15.20 -25.14
CA GLY A 699 31.15 16.26 -24.18
C GLY A 699 31.16 17.66 -24.74
N HIS A 700 30.78 17.82 -26.01
CA HIS A 700 30.81 19.10 -26.72
C HIS A 700 29.45 19.83 -26.67
N THR A 701 29.50 21.16 -26.65
CA THR A 701 28.35 22.06 -26.75
C THR A 701 27.27 21.79 -25.68
N VAL A 702 26.05 22.23 -25.95
CA VAL A 702 24.85 21.95 -25.14
C VAL A 702 24.61 20.45 -24.91
N TRP A 703 25.04 19.62 -25.84
CA TRP A 703 24.82 18.17 -25.79
C TRP A 703 25.58 17.46 -24.66
N ARG A 704 26.67 18.03 -24.12
CA ARG A 704 27.45 17.46 -23.00
C ARG A 704 26.60 17.13 -21.76
N HIS A 705 25.47 17.81 -21.58
CA HIS A 705 24.59 17.65 -20.41
C HIS A 705 23.56 16.54 -20.58
N TYR A 706 23.49 15.88 -21.74
CA TYR A 706 22.50 14.84 -22.05
C TYR A 706 23.06 13.41 -21.91
N HIS A 707 24.28 13.26 -21.44
CA HIS A 707 24.81 11.98 -20.97
C HIS A 707 24.37 11.78 -19.52
N ILE A 708 23.56 10.75 -19.25
CA ILE A 708 23.20 10.32 -17.90
C ILE A 708 24.15 9.21 -17.50
N TYR A 709 25.21 9.55 -16.76
CA TYR A 709 26.11 8.55 -16.26
C TYR A 709 25.42 7.58 -15.31
N LYS A 710 25.56 6.29 -15.54
CA LYS A 710 24.93 5.22 -14.78
C LYS A 710 25.96 4.14 -14.46
N GLU A 711 25.84 3.58 -13.27
CA GLU A 711 26.61 2.42 -12.85
C GLU A 711 25.68 1.27 -12.51
N ASP A 712 25.92 0.10 -13.11
CA ASP A 712 25.30 -1.14 -12.65
C ASP A 712 25.80 -1.42 -11.24
N PHE A 713 24.90 -1.80 -10.35
CA PHE A 713 25.30 -2.28 -9.05
C PHE A 713 24.58 -3.57 -8.66
N SER A 714 25.28 -4.35 -7.86
CA SER A 714 24.69 -5.48 -7.14
C SER A 714 25.16 -5.40 -5.70
N GLU A 715 24.21 -5.36 -4.78
CA GLU A 715 24.46 -5.38 -3.34
C GLU A 715 23.85 -6.63 -2.73
N THR A 716 24.68 -7.48 -2.15
CA THR A 716 24.25 -8.70 -1.47
C THR A 716 24.54 -8.56 0.01
N LEU A 717 23.48 -8.63 0.81
CA LEU A 717 23.61 -8.66 2.27
C LEU A 717 24.16 -10.02 2.72
N PRO A 718 25.01 -10.07 3.75
CA PRO A 718 25.51 -11.33 4.28
C PRO A 718 24.38 -12.19 4.88
N VAL A 719 24.66 -13.49 5.01
CA VAL A 719 23.74 -14.40 5.70
C VAL A 719 23.49 -13.90 7.11
N SER A 720 22.20 -13.81 7.47
CA SER A 720 21.78 -13.34 8.79
C SER A 720 20.92 -14.36 9.51
N LEU A 721 21.00 -14.34 10.85
CA LEU A 721 20.20 -15.18 11.73
C LEU A 721 19.59 -14.32 12.84
N THR A 722 18.27 -14.39 12.96
CA THR A 722 17.51 -13.80 14.05
C THR A 722 16.84 -14.90 14.88
N VAL A 723 16.88 -14.79 16.19
CA VAL A 723 16.25 -15.73 17.12
C VAL A 723 15.30 -15.01 18.04
N ASN A 724 14.04 -15.50 18.10
CA ASN A 724 13.00 -15.02 19.00
C ASN A 724 12.58 -16.16 19.95
N PHE A 725 12.23 -15.80 21.17
CA PHE A 725 11.82 -16.77 22.19
C PHE A 725 10.58 -16.26 22.94
N LYS A 726 9.62 -17.17 23.16
CA LYS A 726 8.42 -16.91 23.98
C LYS A 726 8.18 -18.05 24.92
N VAL A 727 7.94 -17.76 26.20
CA VAL A 727 7.45 -18.71 27.19
C VAL A 727 6.06 -18.27 27.64
N THR A 728 5.14 -19.23 27.69
CA THR A 728 3.78 -19.01 28.17
C THR A 728 3.51 -19.97 29.34
N LYS A 729 3.03 -19.43 30.45
CA LYS A 729 2.61 -20.19 31.63
C LYS A 729 1.10 -20.05 31.81
N GLU A 730 0.42 -21.18 31.94
CA GLU A 730 -0.99 -21.24 32.33
C GLU A 730 -1.07 -21.50 33.83
N PHE A 731 -1.35 -20.44 34.61
CA PHE A 731 -1.49 -20.54 36.05
C PHE A 731 -2.79 -21.26 36.46
N SER A 732 -3.86 -20.95 35.73
CA SER A 732 -5.17 -21.55 35.85
C SER A 732 -5.87 -21.59 34.51
N ARG A 733 -7.11 -22.09 34.43
CA ARG A 733 -7.95 -21.98 33.25
C ARG A 733 -8.31 -20.51 32.93
N MET A 734 -8.20 -19.62 33.94
CA MET A 734 -8.56 -18.23 33.86
C MET A 734 -7.36 -17.31 33.60
N ILE A 735 -6.14 -17.72 33.95
CA ILE A 735 -4.96 -16.83 33.95
C ILE A 735 -3.85 -17.44 33.13
N ARG A 736 -3.41 -16.72 32.11
CA ARG A 736 -2.26 -17.04 31.29
C ARG A 736 -1.31 -15.84 31.26
N ALA A 737 -0.01 -16.09 31.49
CA ALA A 737 1.02 -15.06 31.30
C ALA A 737 2.07 -15.56 30.31
N SER A 738 2.56 -14.65 29.48
CA SER A 738 3.63 -14.91 28.53
C SER A 738 4.73 -13.87 28.72
N PHE A 739 5.97 -14.33 28.59
CA PHE A 739 7.14 -13.48 28.46
C PHE A 739 7.79 -13.78 27.11
N PHE A 740 8.22 -12.75 26.38
CA PHE A 740 8.86 -12.91 25.08
C PHE A 740 10.09 -12.03 24.97
N VAL A 741 11.06 -12.52 24.21
CA VAL A 741 12.26 -11.78 23.80
C VAL A 741 12.37 -11.89 22.28
N ASN A 742 12.38 -10.78 21.60
CA ASN A 742 12.65 -10.72 20.18
C ASN A 742 14.11 -10.30 19.95
N ASN A 743 14.71 -10.82 18.89
CA ASN A 743 16.10 -10.60 18.53
C ASN A 743 17.07 -10.93 19.69
N ILE A 744 16.79 -12.02 20.46
CA ILE A 744 17.67 -12.47 21.55
C ILE A 744 19.07 -12.81 21.03
N LEU A 745 19.14 -13.28 19.80
CA LEU A 745 20.36 -13.45 19.03
C LEU A 745 20.12 -12.83 17.64
N ASP A 746 20.96 -11.87 17.29
CA ASP A 746 20.93 -11.17 16.02
C ASP A 746 22.34 -11.22 15.41
N ILE A 747 22.55 -12.15 14.48
CA ILE A 747 23.82 -12.33 13.78
C ILE A 747 23.70 -11.67 12.43
N ASN A 748 24.20 -10.44 12.31
CA ASN A 748 24.34 -9.68 11.08
C ASN A 748 25.81 -9.29 10.91
N PRO A 749 26.59 -10.01 10.07
CA PRO A 749 27.99 -9.70 9.82
C PRO A 749 28.19 -8.32 9.19
N LEU A 750 29.35 -7.74 9.44
CA LEU A 750 29.79 -6.53 8.76
C LEU A 750 29.99 -6.83 7.28
N TYR A 751 29.53 -5.94 6.41
CA TYR A 751 29.74 -6.05 4.96
C TYR A 751 30.06 -4.68 4.34
N LYS A 752 30.54 -4.69 3.11
CA LYS A 752 30.73 -3.47 2.32
C LYS A 752 29.52 -3.23 1.45
N ASN A 753 28.90 -2.06 1.62
CA ASN A 753 27.79 -1.64 0.76
C ASN A 753 28.32 -1.18 -0.61
N ARG A 754 27.42 -0.80 -1.51
CA ARG A 754 27.72 -0.29 -2.87
C ARG A 754 28.65 0.93 -2.89
N TYR A 755 28.72 1.69 -1.81
CA TYR A 755 29.64 2.84 -1.66
C TYR A 755 30.97 2.47 -1.03
N ASN A 756 31.31 1.17 -0.95
CA ASN A 756 32.50 0.64 -0.28
C ASN A 756 32.62 0.99 1.21
N GLN A 757 31.49 1.33 1.84
CA GLN A 757 31.42 1.63 3.27
C GLN A 757 31.15 0.37 4.07
N ASN A 758 31.79 0.23 5.21
CA ASN A 758 31.51 -0.87 6.14
C ASN A 758 30.18 -0.60 6.85
N VAL A 759 29.20 -1.43 6.59
CA VAL A 759 27.83 -1.34 7.12
C VAL A 759 27.47 -2.62 7.87
N ARG A 760 26.70 -2.48 8.94
CA ARG A 760 26.07 -3.59 9.65
C ARG A 760 24.59 -3.26 9.84
N VAL A 761 23.72 -4.19 9.46
CA VAL A 761 22.30 -4.10 9.81
C VAL A 761 22.16 -4.54 11.27
N TRP A 762 21.68 -3.65 12.11
CA TRP A 762 21.53 -3.92 13.54
C TRP A 762 20.06 -3.92 13.92
N GLN A 763 19.60 -5.00 14.57
CA GLN A 763 18.29 -5.08 15.18
C GLN A 763 18.43 -5.14 16.70
N LYS A 764 17.76 -4.23 17.39
CA LYS A 764 17.81 -4.19 18.86
C LYS A 764 17.03 -5.36 19.47
N SER A 765 17.64 -6.03 20.45
CA SER A 765 16.91 -7.00 21.26
C SER A 765 15.89 -6.28 22.13
N PHE A 766 14.67 -6.78 22.20
CA PHE A 766 13.67 -6.26 23.11
C PHE A 766 12.83 -7.37 23.73
N PHE A 767 12.32 -7.13 24.92
CA PHE A 767 11.50 -8.08 25.65
C PHE A 767 10.17 -7.46 26.06
N GLY A 768 9.18 -8.29 26.25
CA GLY A 768 7.87 -7.87 26.70
C GLY A 768 7.12 -8.98 27.43
N ALA A 769 6.01 -8.57 28.01
CA ALA A 769 5.12 -9.46 28.75
C ALA A 769 3.67 -9.29 28.27
N GLU A 770 2.93 -10.37 28.34
CA GLU A 770 1.52 -10.41 28.03
C GLU A 770 0.78 -11.18 29.10
N MET A 771 -0.35 -10.67 29.57
CA MET A 771 -1.21 -11.33 30.53
C MET A 771 -2.65 -11.37 30.00
N THR A 772 -3.27 -12.53 30.09
CA THR A 772 -4.66 -12.75 29.68
C THR A 772 -5.44 -13.35 30.84
N PHE A 773 -6.54 -12.69 31.16
CA PHE A 773 -7.54 -13.18 32.10
C PHE A 773 -8.80 -13.58 31.33
N SER A 774 -9.39 -14.74 31.64
CA SER A 774 -10.61 -15.25 31.00
C SER A 774 -11.58 -15.70 32.10
N PHE A 775 -12.76 -15.06 32.19
CA PHE A 775 -13.75 -15.26 33.24
C PHE A 775 -15.03 -15.91 32.74
#